data_efaad3bfd29a8646748344a19c402b25
#
_entry.id   efaad3bfd29a8646748344a19c402b25
#
_cell.length_a   1.000
_cell.length_b   1.000
_cell.length_c   1.000
_cell.angle_alpha   90.00
_cell.angle_beta   90.00
_cell.angle_gamma   90.00
#
_symmetry.space_group_name_H-M   'P 1'
#
loop_
_entity.id
_entity.type
_entity.pdbx_description
1 polymer ?
#
loop_
_entity_poly.entity_id
_entity_poly.type
_entity_poly.pdbx_seq_one_letter_code
_entity_poly.pdbx_strand_id
1 'polypeptide(L)'
;MLTYITNECMPLEKMLARVQKHHPGDGCLLVKKAYEFAENAHRGQVRKSGEPYFIHPVSVASILTDLMIDAPTIAAGFLHDTVEDCKDITLDTIRTEFGEEVAQLVDGVTKLDKLDFTNREEQKAESLRKMILAMSKDIRVVIIKLADRLHNMRTLRFQPEERQKAIAHETLDIYAPLAHRLGMNSIKSELEDLSFKYIDPEAFHDIAQKVGLRRTEREENIRMVISELSEKLDAQHIRYEMDGRPKHLYSIYKKMKGQGKTFDQIYDLIAVRVLVDTVQDCYTVLGIVHTLWNQIPGRFKDYISVPKGNMYQSLHTTVIGGRKMPFPFEIQIRTWEMHRVAEFGVAAHWRYKEGGAGGGDLDNKLYWLRQILDWQGDTRDSQEFIDSLKTDLFSEEVLLFTPKGDIVSMQRGATPIDFAYRIHSGVGNHCVGAKVNGRIVPLETELETGDRVEIITAPSSKGPSTDWLRVVKTQQAKAKIRQFLKRELRGENVIKGRDMLEKEAKRRGVALSALTKPEYYEGILKRYAFSELNDIYGAVGYGGIASAYVISRLLEEQRKTETPVLPKVQEVSHEEAQSHLGKPTHGVYVKGESGMLVRFARCCNPVPGDEIVGYITRGRGVTVHKADCINATNSEQERMVEVSWAGGNELANFNASINIIAYDHVSLLGELALCIGNMDVPIVAVSAKRDEKKKTSSITMVIQVKSREQLDRVFTQLHKRSDIIEVYRGST
;
A
#
# COMPACT_ATOMS: atom_id res chain seq x y z
N MET A 1 2.13 -31.71 -13.42
CA MET A 1 1.24 -31.35 -12.31
C MET A 1 1.75 -30.04 -11.77
N LEU A 2 0.96 -28.96 -11.82
CA LEU A 2 1.26 -27.82 -10.97
C LEU A 2 1.16 -28.38 -9.56
N THR A 3 2.28 -28.60 -8.90
CA THR A 3 2.32 -28.97 -7.48
C THR A 3 1.97 -27.73 -6.68
N TYR A 4 0.70 -27.31 -6.76
CA TYR A 4 0.10 -26.61 -5.66
C TYR A 4 0.15 -27.59 -4.48
N ILE A 5 0.65 -27.13 -3.34
CA ILE A 5 0.52 -27.80 -2.07
C ILE A 5 -0.95 -28.30 -2.05
N THR A 6 -1.13 -29.62 -1.95
CA THR A 6 -2.44 -30.26 -2.10
C THR A 6 -3.46 -29.57 -1.21
N ASN A 7 -4.69 -29.36 -1.70
CA ASN A 7 -5.83 -28.82 -0.91
C ASN A 7 -6.24 -29.76 0.25
N GLU A 8 -5.56 -30.85 0.45
CA GLU A 8 -5.79 -31.77 1.54
C GLU A 8 -5.05 -31.26 2.77
N CYS A 9 -5.82 -30.93 3.82
CA CYS A 9 -5.25 -30.64 5.13
C CYS A 9 -4.33 -31.79 5.54
N MET A 10 -3.10 -31.45 5.92
CA MET A 10 -2.17 -32.47 6.41
C MET A 10 -2.75 -33.10 7.68
N PRO A 11 -2.86 -34.44 7.78
CA PRO A 11 -3.28 -35.09 9.00
C PRO A 11 -2.39 -34.70 10.18
N LEU A 12 -2.98 -34.56 11.38
CA LEU A 12 -2.24 -34.13 12.59
C LEU A 12 -1.00 -34.99 12.85
N GLU A 13 -1.12 -36.31 12.68
CA GLU A 13 0.01 -37.24 12.88
C GLU A 13 1.19 -36.91 11.96
N LYS A 14 0.93 -36.54 10.71
CA LYS A 14 1.95 -36.17 9.75
C LYS A 14 2.58 -34.81 10.09
N MET A 15 1.77 -33.86 10.60
CA MET A 15 2.27 -32.56 11.13
C MET A 15 3.20 -32.81 12.31
N LEU A 16 2.76 -33.60 13.30
CA LEU A 16 3.56 -33.91 14.48
C LEU A 16 4.87 -34.63 14.13
N ALA A 17 4.82 -35.57 13.16
CA ALA A 17 6.03 -36.25 12.69
C ALA A 17 7.04 -35.27 12.04
N ARG A 18 6.55 -34.26 11.29
CA ARG A 18 7.41 -33.20 10.74
C ARG A 18 7.95 -32.28 11.82
N VAL A 19 7.09 -31.85 12.76
CA VAL A 19 7.53 -31.03 13.92
C VAL A 19 8.60 -31.76 14.70
N GLN A 20 8.44 -33.04 15.02
CA GLN A 20 9.40 -33.86 15.73
C GLN A 20 10.76 -33.97 15.00
N LYS A 21 10.70 -34.11 13.68
CA LYS A 21 11.92 -34.17 12.84
C LYS A 21 12.72 -32.87 12.83
N HIS A 22 12.05 -31.74 12.90
CA HIS A 22 12.66 -30.43 12.75
C HIS A 22 12.88 -29.70 14.07
N HIS A 23 12.07 -29.97 15.09
CA HIS A 23 12.10 -29.38 16.44
C HIS A 23 11.97 -30.51 17.49
N PRO A 24 13.04 -31.25 17.77
CA PRO A 24 13.04 -32.30 18.79
C PRO A 24 12.87 -31.66 20.18
N GLY A 25 11.79 -32.02 20.90
CA GLY A 25 11.46 -31.50 22.22
C GLY A 25 9.95 -31.44 22.46
N ASP A 26 9.53 -30.57 23.39
CA ASP A 26 8.12 -30.44 23.80
C ASP A 26 7.20 -29.77 22.75
N GLY A 27 7.75 -29.36 21.61
CA GLY A 27 7.02 -28.69 20.53
C GLY A 27 5.82 -29.51 20.02
N CYS A 28 5.94 -30.83 19.95
CA CYS A 28 4.84 -31.70 19.55
C CYS A 28 3.65 -31.66 20.52
N LEU A 29 3.93 -31.56 21.83
CA LEU A 29 2.88 -31.45 22.84
C LEU A 29 2.14 -30.13 22.75
N LEU A 30 2.87 -29.02 22.52
CA LEU A 30 2.31 -27.70 22.31
C LEU A 30 1.38 -27.67 21.08
N VAL A 31 1.83 -28.20 19.96
CA VAL A 31 1.06 -28.25 18.70
C VAL A 31 -0.18 -29.11 18.85
N LYS A 32 -0.09 -30.28 19.51
CA LYS A 32 -1.22 -31.15 19.78
C LYS A 32 -2.26 -30.47 20.69
N LYS A 33 -1.80 -29.81 21.76
CA LYS A 33 -2.67 -29.06 22.69
C LYS A 33 -3.40 -27.93 21.95
N ALA A 34 -2.72 -27.19 21.07
CA ALA A 34 -3.30 -26.11 20.28
C ALA A 34 -4.35 -26.64 19.30
N TYR A 35 -4.13 -27.78 18.67
CA TYR A 35 -5.09 -28.45 17.79
C TYR A 35 -6.38 -28.80 18.57
N GLU A 36 -6.26 -29.53 19.70
CA GLU A 36 -7.40 -29.96 20.52
C GLU A 36 -8.20 -28.76 21.09
N PHE A 37 -7.48 -27.70 21.48
CA PHE A 37 -8.10 -26.47 21.96
C PHE A 37 -8.88 -25.75 20.86
N ALA A 38 -8.29 -25.56 19.68
CA ALA A 38 -8.95 -24.90 18.55
C ALA A 38 -10.14 -25.71 18.01
N GLU A 39 -10.06 -27.05 18.00
CA GLU A 39 -11.16 -27.94 17.63
C GLU A 39 -12.36 -27.72 18.54
N ASN A 40 -12.14 -27.69 19.85
CA ASN A 40 -13.19 -27.47 20.84
C ASN A 40 -13.76 -26.04 20.75
N ALA A 41 -12.90 -25.03 20.54
CA ALA A 41 -13.29 -23.61 20.44
C ALA A 41 -14.23 -23.35 19.24
N HIS A 42 -13.93 -23.94 18.09
CA HIS A 42 -14.72 -23.77 16.86
C HIS A 42 -15.82 -24.82 16.67
N ARG A 43 -16.12 -25.59 17.70
CA ARG A 43 -17.11 -26.67 17.62
C ARG A 43 -18.50 -26.12 17.28
N GLY A 44 -19.10 -26.64 16.20
CA GLY A 44 -20.41 -26.19 15.71
C GLY A 44 -20.40 -24.96 14.82
N GLN A 45 -19.27 -24.30 14.63
CA GLN A 45 -19.14 -23.23 13.65
C GLN A 45 -18.94 -23.82 12.25
N VAL A 46 -19.55 -23.15 11.24
CA VAL A 46 -19.43 -23.55 9.83
C VAL A 46 -19.01 -22.38 8.96
N ARG A 47 -18.21 -22.66 7.94
CA ARG A 47 -17.79 -21.69 6.92
C ARG A 47 -18.90 -21.46 5.88
N LYS A 48 -18.74 -20.44 5.04
CA LYS A 48 -19.63 -20.22 3.87
C LYS A 48 -19.63 -21.36 2.87
N SER A 49 -18.61 -22.22 2.87
CA SER A 49 -18.56 -23.46 2.10
C SER A 49 -19.50 -24.56 2.63
N GLY A 50 -20.03 -24.40 3.84
CA GLY A 50 -20.78 -25.45 4.57
C GLY A 50 -19.91 -26.43 5.35
N GLU A 51 -18.58 -26.31 5.24
CA GLU A 51 -17.62 -27.14 5.97
C GLU A 51 -17.41 -26.64 7.41
N PRO A 52 -17.00 -27.52 8.36
CA PRO A 52 -16.65 -27.10 9.71
C PRO A 52 -15.58 -26.00 9.69
N TYR A 53 -15.76 -24.96 10.52
CA TYR A 53 -14.82 -23.82 10.56
C TYR A 53 -13.39 -24.26 10.91
N PHE A 54 -13.25 -25.27 11.76
CA PHE A 54 -11.96 -25.82 12.22
C PHE A 54 -11.00 -26.24 11.09
N ILE A 55 -11.52 -26.58 9.91
CA ILE A 55 -10.68 -26.89 8.71
C ILE A 55 -9.76 -25.72 8.36
N HIS A 56 -10.17 -24.47 8.64
CA HIS A 56 -9.36 -23.30 8.36
C HIS A 56 -8.09 -23.23 9.23
N PRO A 57 -8.16 -23.21 10.56
CA PRO A 57 -6.98 -23.25 11.42
C PRO A 57 -6.04 -24.43 11.12
N VAL A 58 -6.62 -25.62 10.84
CA VAL A 58 -5.83 -26.79 10.45
C VAL A 58 -5.07 -26.56 9.14
N SER A 59 -5.71 -25.94 8.16
CA SER A 59 -5.06 -25.62 6.87
C SER A 59 -3.97 -24.59 7.04
N VAL A 60 -4.18 -23.56 7.85
CA VAL A 60 -3.17 -22.54 8.16
C VAL A 60 -1.96 -23.19 8.85
N ALA A 61 -2.19 -23.99 9.88
CA ALA A 61 -1.13 -24.72 10.58
C ALA A 61 -0.40 -25.73 9.67
N SER A 62 -1.11 -26.35 8.71
CA SER A 62 -0.50 -27.21 7.68
C SER A 62 0.47 -26.44 6.81
N ILE A 63 0.08 -25.25 6.33
CA ILE A 63 0.95 -24.37 5.53
C ILE A 63 2.18 -23.96 6.34
N LEU A 64 2.01 -23.57 7.60
CA LEU A 64 3.12 -23.22 8.49
C LEU A 64 4.06 -24.41 8.74
N THR A 65 3.52 -25.62 8.86
CA THR A 65 4.32 -26.87 9.01
C THR A 65 5.12 -27.15 7.73
N ASP A 66 4.56 -26.90 6.54
CA ASP A 66 5.25 -27.05 5.27
C ASP A 66 6.41 -26.03 5.12
N LEU A 67 6.28 -24.86 5.74
CA LEU A 67 7.34 -23.83 5.84
C LEU A 67 8.43 -24.18 6.86
N MET A 68 8.30 -25.29 7.59
CA MET A 68 9.26 -25.77 8.62
C MET A 68 9.53 -24.74 9.73
N ILE A 69 8.49 -24.01 10.15
CA ILE A 69 8.53 -22.99 11.22
C ILE A 69 8.43 -23.64 12.59
N ASP A 70 8.80 -22.89 13.65
CA ASP A 70 8.79 -23.31 15.05
C ASP A 70 7.39 -23.71 15.58
N ALA A 71 7.38 -24.52 16.62
CA ALA A 71 6.15 -25.04 17.22
C ALA A 71 5.24 -23.94 17.80
N PRO A 72 5.74 -22.85 18.44
CA PRO A 72 4.90 -21.73 18.89
C PRO A 72 4.15 -21.05 17.74
N THR A 73 4.79 -20.87 16.59
CA THR A 73 4.15 -20.27 15.42
C THR A 73 3.07 -21.18 14.82
N ILE A 74 3.31 -22.49 14.75
CA ILE A 74 2.29 -23.48 14.31
C ILE A 74 1.12 -23.49 15.29
N ALA A 75 1.37 -23.48 16.61
CA ALA A 75 0.35 -23.38 17.62
C ALA A 75 -0.47 -22.09 17.49
N ALA A 76 0.18 -20.94 17.29
CA ALA A 76 -0.50 -19.67 17.02
C ALA A 76 -1.34 -19.72 15.73
N GLY A 77 -0.91 -20.48 14.71
CA GLY A 77 -1.67 -20.73 13.49
C GLY A 77 -2.98 -21.51 13.74
N PHE A 78 -3.03 -22.43 14.71
CA PHE A 78 -4.27 -23.06 15.14
C PHE A 78 -5.19 -22.10 15.91
N LEU A 79 -4.61 -21.15 16.67
CA LEU A 79 -5.32 -20.33 17.64
C LEU A 79 -5.68 -18.92 17.14
N HIS A 80 -5.24 -18.51 15.93
CA HIS A 80 -5.27 -17.13 15.47
C HIS A 80 -6.67 -16.51 15.44
N ASP A 81 -7.71 -17.28 15.10
CA ASP A 81 -9.09 -16.83 15.02
C ASP A 81 -9.88 -17.07 16.33
N THR A 82 -9.32 -17.83 17.31
CA THR A 82 -10.08 -18.21 18.51
C THR A 82 -10.47 -17.02 19.38
N VAL A 83 -9.65 -15.98 19.46
CA VAL A 83 -9.91 -14.77 20.24
C VAL A 83 -10.92 -13.85 19.54
N GLU A 84 -11.05 -13.93 18.22
CA GLU A 84 -11.99 -13.12 17.45
C GLU A 84 -13.36 -13.76 17.33
N ASP A 85 -13.39 -15.04 17.02
CA ASP A 85 -14.60 -15.75 16.64
C ASP A 85 -15.27 -16.50 17.81
N CYS A 86 -14.56 -16.65 18.96
CA CYS A 86 -15.08 -17.39 20.12
C CYS A 86 -15.25 -16.44 21.33
N LYS A 87 -16.49 -16.18 21.74
CA LYS A 87 -16.83 -15.19 22.79
C LYS A 87 -16.22 -15.45 24.16
N ASP A 88 -15.94 -16.72 24.48
CA ASP A 88 -15.48 -17.14 25.81
C ASP A 88 -13.94 -17.26 25.91
N ILE A 89 -13.22 -16.98 24.81
CA ILE A 89 -11.77 -17.10 24.74
C ILE A 89 -11.14 -15.70 24.68
N THR A 90 -10.27 -15.43 25.66
CA THR A 90 -9.54 -14.16 25.75
C THR A 90 -8.04 -14.39 25.55
N LEU A 91 -7.28 -13.32 25.29
CA LEU A 91 -5.83 -13.38 25.22
C LEU A 91 -5.20 -13.88 26.52
N ASP A 92 -5.82 -13.58 27.66
CA ASP A 92 -5.35 -14.08 28.97
C ASP A 92 -5.55 -15.60 29.10
N THR A 93 -6.62 -16.15 28.50
CA THR A 93 -6.81 -17.60 28.38
C THR A 93 -5.69 -18.23 27.57
N ILE A 94 -5.37 -17.66 26.40
CA ILE A 94 -4.28 -18.15 25.55
C ILE A 94 -2.91 -18.03 26.28
N ARG A 95 -2.68 -16.92 27.00
CA ARG A 95 -1.44 -16.71 27.77
C ARG A 95 -1.28 -17.77 28.87
N THR A 96 -2.34 -18.09 29.56
CA THR A 96 -2.32 -19.08 30.66
C THR A 96 -2.09 -20.49 30.14
N GLU A 97 -2.74 -20.85 29.03
CA GLU A 97 -2.70 -22.20 28.47
C GLU A 97 -1.48 -22.47 27.60
N PHE A 98 -0.97 -21.50 26.84
CA PHE A 98 0.04 -21.68 25.81
C PHE A 98 1.30 -20.84 26.01
N GLY A 99 1.33 -19.99 27.03
CA GLY A 99 2.47 -19.12 27.37
C GLY A 99 2.43 -17.77 26.65
N GLU A 100 3.34 -16.89 27.07
CA GLU A 100 3.42 -15.50 26.61
C GLU A 100 3.74 -15.39 25.11
N GLU A 101 4.63 -16.25 24.61
CA GLU A 101 5.09 -16.21 23.22
C GLU A 101 3.92 -16.48 22.24
N VAL A 102 3.15 -17.53 22.47
CA VAL A 102 1.99 -17.85 21.62
C VAL A 102 0.92 -16.76 21.74
N ALA A 103 0.67 -16.24 22.95
CA ALA A 103 -0.29 -15.18 23.18
C ALA A 103 0.08 -13.88 22.42
N GLN A 104 1.37 -13.51 22.39
CA GLN A 104 1.86 -12.35 21.65
C GLN A 104 1.69 -12.52 20.12
N LEU A 105 1.93 -13.72 19.59
CA LEU A 105 1.71 -14.02 18.18
C LEU A 105 0.23 -13.91 17.81
N VAL A 106 -0.65 -14.50 18.61
CA VAL A 106 -2.10 -14.42 18.40
C VAL A 106 -2.59 -12.97 18.49
N ASP A 107 -2.19 -12.22 19.53
CA ASP A 107 -2.52 -10.78 19.68
C ASP A 107 -2.06 -9.95 18.46
N GLY A 108 -0.87 -10.26 17.94
CA GLY A 108 -0.32 -9.61 16.75
C GLY A 108 -1.18 -9.83 15.52
N VAL A 109 -1.67 -11.05 15.29
CA VAL A 109 -2.55 -11.40 14.16
C VAL A 109 -3.92 -10.76 14.33
N THR A 110 -4.56 -10.88 15.52
CA THR A 110 -5.88 -10.34 15.86
C THR A 110 -5.95 -8.81 15.67
N LYS A 111 -4.92 -8.06 16.08
CA LYS A 111 -4.89 -6.59 15.93
C LYS A 111 -4.86 -6.12 14.49
N LEU A 112 -4.51 -6.99 13.54
CA LEU A 112 -4.49 -6.67 12.11
C LEU A 112 -5.90 -6.64 11.50
N ASP A 113 -6.86 -7.35 12.07
CA ASP A 113 -8.21 -7.53 11.50
C ASP A 113 -9.26 -6.53 12.04
N LYS A 114 -9.04 -5.93 13.22
CA LYS A 114 -10.02 -5.02 13.87
C LYS A 114 -9.93 -3.58 13.37
N LEU A 115 -10.69 -3.22 12.31
CA LEU A 115 -10.85 -1.83 11.89
C LEU A 115 -12.22 -1.55 11.25
N ASP A 116 -12.98 -0.65 11.88
CA ASP A 116 -14.18 -0.03 11.31
C ASP A 116 -13.81 1.33 10.68
N PHE A 117 -13.76 1.41 9.36
CA PHE A 117 -13.50 2.65 8.63
C PHE A 117 -14.63 3.00 7.66
N THR A 118 -14.84 4.30 7.52
CA THR A 118 -15.82 4.88 6.59
C THR A 118 -15.30 5.00 5.15
N ASN A 119 -13.97 4.87 4.94
CA ASN A 119 -13.32 4.99 3.63
C ASN A 119 -12.43 3.77 3.35
N ARG A 120 -12.64 3.11 2.21
CA ARG A 120 -11.98 1.85 1.79
C ARG A 120 -10.48 2.00 1.56
N GLU A 121 -10.01 3.18 1.13
CA GLU A 121 -8.59 3.45 0.91
C GLU A 121 -7.84 3.72 2.22
N GLU A 122 -8.44 4.45 3.14
CA GLU A 122 -7.90 4.67 4.48
C GLU A 122 -7.82 3.36 5.28
N GLN A 123 -8.79 2.46 5.11
CA GLN A 123 -8.79 1.13 5.71
C GLN A 123 -7.60 0.30 5.26
N LYS A 124 -7.33 0.25 3.95
CA LYS A 124 -6.17 -0.45 3.39
C LYS A 124 -4.85 0.12 3.92
N ALA A 125 -4.79 1.46 4.04
CA ALA A 125 -3.66 2.19 4.55
C ALA A 125 -3.30 1.79 5.97
N GLU A 126 -4.26 1.84 6.83
CA GLU A 126 -4.05 1.58 8.25
C GLU A 126 -3.83 0.08 8.53
N SER A 127 -4.47 -0.81 7.78
CA SER A 127 -4.20 -2.26 7.84
C SER A 127 -2.75 -2.57 7.48
N LEU A 128 -2.25 -1.98 6.40
CA LEU A 128 -0.86 -2.15 5.99
C LEU A 128 0.12 -1.58 7.00
N ARG A 129 -0.18 -0.39 7.56
CA ARG A 129 0.61 0.25 8.60
C ARG A 129 0.71 -0.63 9.85
N LYS A 130 -0.42 -1.17 10.32
CA LYS A 130 -0.44 -2.08 11.48
C LYS A 130 0.33 -3.37 11.20
N MET A 131 0.21 -3.93 10.01
CA MET A 131 0.92 -5.12 9.61
C MET A 131 2.44 -4.90 9.68
N ILE A 132 2.94 -3.77 9.22
CA ILE A 132 4.36 -3.42 9.29
C ILE A 132 4.81 -3.21 10.75
N LEU A 133 3.97 -2.59 11.58
CA LEU A 133 4.23 -2.46 13.01
C LEU A 133 4.29 -3.82 13.72
N ALA A 134 3.40 -4.73 13.38
CA ALA A 134 3.43 -6.09 13.91
C ALA A 134 4.68 -6.84 13.46
N MET A 135 5.06 -6.72 12.17
CA MET A 135 6.32 -7.28 11.64
C MET A 135 7.56 -6.83 12.38
N SER A 136 7.58 -5.57 12.82
CA SER A 136 8.74 -5.02 13.52
C SER A 136 8.94 -5.59 14.93
N LYS A 137 7.85 -6.06 15.52
CA LYS A 137 7.87 -6.73 16.82
C LYS A 137 8.23 -8.21 16.65
N ASP A 138 7.55 -8.89 15.78
CA ASP A 138 7.80 -10.29 15.44
C ASP A 138 7.33 -10.61 14.01
N ILE A 139 8.27 -11.01 13.16
CA ILE A 139 8.00 -11.32 11.75
C ILE A 139 7.08 -12.53 11.58
N ARG A 140 7.02 -13.43 12.58
CA ARG A 140 6.17 -14.63 12.57
C ARG A 140 4.69 -14.27 12.44
N VAL A 141 4.25 -13.12 12.98
CA VAL A 141 2.88 -12.61 12.84
C VAL A 141 2.50 -12.49 11.37
N VAL A 142 3.39 -11.97 10.53
CA VAL A 142 3.13 -11.82 9.09
C VAL A 142 3.19 -13.16 8.37
N ILE A 143 4.06 -14.07 8.79
CA ILE A 143 4.10 -15.42 8.20
C ILE A 143 2.78 -16.15 8.46
N ILE A 144 2.22 -16.06 9.67
CA ILE A 144 0.88 -16.59 9.99
C ILE A 144 -0.17 -15.93 9.10
N LYS A 145 -0.14 -14.60 8.96
CA LYS A 145 -1.11 -13.86 8.12
C LYS A 145 -1.00 -14.19 6.63
N LEU A 146 0.21 -14.45 6.12
CA LEU A 146 0.40 -14.93 4.75
C LEU A 146 -0.16 -16.35 4.55
N ALA A 147 -0.02 -17.23 5.54
CA ALA A 147 -0.60 -18.57 5.51
C ALA A 147 -2.14 -18.53 5.58
N ASP A 148 -2.71 -17.68 6.44
CA ASP A 148 -4.14 -17.39 6.50
C ASP A 148 -4.65 -16.87 5.15
N ARG A 149 -4.03 -15.83 4.60
CA ARG A 149 -4.40 -15.26 3.31
C ARG A 149 -4.33 -16.29 2.18
N LEU A 150 -3.32 -17.14 2.17
CA LEU A 150 -3.18 -18.20 1.18
C LEU A 150 -4.34 -19.20 1.24
N HIS A 151 -4.71 -19.66 2.44
CA HIS A 151 -5.86 -20.53 2.59
C HIS A 151 -7.18 -19.84 2.21
N ASN A 152 -7.37 -18.58 2.58
CA ASN A 152 -8.52 -17.79 2.17
C ASN A 152 -8.62 -17.64 0.65
N MET A 153 -7.49 -17.47 -0.05
CA MET A 153 -7.45 -17.42 -1.51
C MET A 153 -7.79 -18.76 -2.16
N ARG A 154 -7.35 -19.89 -1.58
CA ARG A 154 -7.72 -21.25 -2.05
C ARG A 154 -9.23 -21.54 -1.95
N THR A 155 -9.88 -20.95 -0.97
CA THR A 155 -11.33 -21.11 -0.71
C THR A 155 -12.18 -19.94 -1.21
N LEU A 156 -11.61 -19.00 -1.97
CA LEU A 156 -12.25 -17.74 -2.37
C LEU A 156 -13.50 -17.93 -3.26
N ARG A 157 -13.64 -19.07 -3.93
CA ARG A 157 -14.79 -19.44 -4.78
C ARG A 157 -16.15 -19.37 -4.07
N PHE A 158 -16.17 -19.46 -2.75
CA PHE A 158 -17.40 -19.43 -1.94
C PHE A 158 -17.84 -18.00 -1.55
N GLN A 159 -17.10 -16.98 -1.93
CA GLN A 159 -17.45 -15.57 -1.72
C GLN A 159 -18.22 -15.00 -2.92
N PRO A 160 -19.03 -13.94 -2.75
CA PRO A 160 -19.64 -13.21 -3.85
C PRO A 160 -18.57 -12.63 -4.82
N GLU A 161 -18.89 -12.53 -6.11
CA GLU A 161 -17.95 -12.15 -7.17
C GLU A 161 -17.25 -10.80 -6.91
N GLU A 162 -18.00 -9.77 -6.47
CA GLU A 162 -17.41 -8.47 -6.12
C GLU A 162 -16.37 -8.58 -5.00
N ARG A 163 -16.66 -9.41 -4.00
CA ARG A 163 -15.74 -9.65 -2.90
C ARG A 163 -14.54 -10.48 -3.31
N GLN A 164 -14.74 -11.46 -4.23
CA GLN A 164 -13.62 -12.21 -4.82
C GLN A 164 -12.62 -11.27 -5.50
N LYS A 165 -13.09 -10.38 -6.37
CA LYS A 165 -12.24 -9.40 -7.08
C LYS A 165 -11.52 -8.46 -6.11
N ALA A 166 -12.24 -7.96 -5.11
CA ALA A 166 -11.65 -7.05 -4.11
C ALA A 166 -10.52 -7.71 -3.30
N ILE A 167 -10.74 -8.95 -2.83
CA ILE A 167 -9.74 -9.71 -2.07
C ILE A 167 -8.56 -10.12 -2.98
N ALA A 168 -8.82 -10.47 -4.23
CA ALA A 168 -7.77 -10.81 -5.20
C ALA A 168 -6.87 -9.61 -5.51
N HIS A 169 -7.43 -8.41 -5.70
CA HIS A 169 -6.66 -7.19 -5.89
C HIS A 169 -5.82 -6.85 -4.65
N GLU A 170 -6.42 -6.89 -3.45
CA GLU A 170 -5.69 -6.65 -2.21
C GLU A 170 -4.53 -7.65 -2.04
N THR A 171 -4.77 -8.91 -2.37
CA THR A 171 -3.74 -9.96 -2.28
C THR A 171 -2.59 -9.70 -3.25
N LEU A 172 -2.89 -9.31 -4.48
CA LEU A 172 -1.89 -9.02 -5.50
C LEU A 172 -1.11 -7.72 -5.20
N ASP A 173 -1.80 -6.72 -4.63
CA ASP A 173 -1.22 -5.39 -4.35
C ASP A 173 -0.41 -5.35 -3.05
N ILE A 174 -0.71 -6.22 -2.08
CA ILE A 174 -0.11 -6.14 -0.73
C ILE A 174 0.61 -7.44 -0.35
N TYR A 175 -0.12 -8.57 -0.32
CA TYR A 175 0.40 -9.80 0.26
C TYR A 175 1.43 -10.52 -0.63
N ALA A 176 1.23 -10.54 -1.94
CA ALA A 176 2.18 -11.17 -2.85
C ALA A 176 3.54 -10.42 -2.91
N PRO A 177 3.59 -9.07 -2.99
CA PRO A 177 4.84 -8.33 -2.86
C PRO A 177 5.52 -8.50 -1.50
N LEU A 178 4.74 -8.57 -0.42
CA LEU A 178 5.28 -8.81 0.90
C LEU A 178 5.94 -10.20 1.00
N ALA A 179 5.26 -11.24 0.51
CA ALA A 179 5.83 -12.58 0.42
C ALA A 179 7.11 -12.59 -0.44
N HIS A 180 7.13 -11.81 -1.53
CA HIS A 180 8.31 -11.64 -2.36
C HIS A 180 9.48 -11.00 -1.61
N ARG A 181 9.22 -9.94 -0.84
CA ARG A 181 10.24 -9.22 -0.05
C ARG A 181 10.80 -10.10 1.06
N LEU A 182 9.97 -10.97 1.63
CA LEU A 182 10.38 -11.97 2.62
C LEU A 182 11.05 -13.20 2.00
N GLY A 183 11.20 -13.26 0.66
CA GLY A 183 11.82 -14.36 -0.05
C GLY A 183 10.96 -15.63 -0.15
N MET A 184 9.69 -15.61 0.30
CA MET A 184 8.77 -16.74 0.33
C MET A 184 8.14 -16.98 -1.04
N ASN A 185 8.97 -17.44 -2.01
CA ASN A 185 8.55 -17.52 -3.42
C ASN A 185 7.45 -18.54 -3.68
N SER A 186 7.35 -19.61 -2.91
CA SER A 186 6.26 -20.59 -3.01
C SER A 186 4.90 -19.93 -2.72
N ILE A 187 4.77 -19.24 -1.58
CA ILE A 187 3.56 -18.52 -1.21
C ILE A 187 3.25 -17.38 -2.18
N LYS A 188 4.26 -16.56 -2.52
CA LYS A 188 4.12 -15.46 -3.47
C LYS A 188 3.51 -15.93 -4.78
N SER A 189 4.07 -16.99 -5.37
CA SER A 189 3.67 -17.45 -6.69
C SER A 189 2.27 -18.04 -6.70
N GLU A 190 1.87 -18.73 -5.64
CA GLU A 190 0.53 -19.27 -5.50
C GLU A 190 -0.50 -18.14 -5.26
N LEU A 191 -0.17 -17.14 -4.42
CA LEU A 191 -1.01 -15.95 -4.23
C LEU A 191 -1.21 -15.17 -5.54
N GLU A 192 -0.14 -15.00 -6.34
CA GLU A 192 -0.22 -14.34 -7.65
C GLU A 192 -1.12 -15.11 -8.63
N ASP A 193 -0.94 -16.43 -8.76
CA ASP A 193 -1.72 -17.26 -9.68
C ASP A 193 -3.20 -17.34 -9.27
N LEU A 194 -3.49 -17.49 -7.97
CA LEU A 194 -4.85 -17.47 -7.44
C LEU A 194 -5.52 -16.11 -7.64
N SER A 195 -4.81 -15.00 -7.38
CA SER A 195 -5.33 -13.65 -7.61
C SER A 195 -5.63 -13.40 -9.09
N PHE A 196 -4.73 -13.81 -9.97
CA PHE A 196 -4.88 -13.68 -11.41
C PHE A 196 -6.14 -14.38 -11.93
N LYS A 197 -6.44 -15.57 -11.40
CA LYS A 197 -7.65 -16.33 -11.76
C LYS A 197 -8.95 -15.54 -11.53
N TYR A 198 -9.02 -14.67 -10.51
CA TYR A 198 -10.22 -13.89 -10.18
C TYR A 198 -10.21 -12.48 -10.77
N ILE A 199 -9.03 -11.92 -11.05
CA ILE A 199 -8.89 -10.57 -11.62
C ILE A 199 -9.14 -10.57 -13.12
N ASP A 200 -8.56 -11.53 -13.86
CA ASP A 200 -8.66 -11.66 -15.31
C ASP A 200 -8.86 -13.15 -15.69
N PRO A 201 -10.07 -13.69 -15.48
CA PRO A 201 -10.37 -15.11 -15.71
C PRO A 201 -10.15 -15.54 -17.18
N GLU A 202 -10.42 -14.63 -18.13
CA GLU A 202 -10.28 -14.93 -19.56
C GLU A 202 -8.80 -15.14 -19.93
N ALA A 203 -7.94 -14.20 -19.54
CA ALA A 203 -6.49 -14.31 -19.77
C ALA A 203 -5.89 -15.49 -18.99
N PHE A 204 -6.39 -15.78 -17.78
CA PHE A 204 -5.98 -16.94 -16.99
C PHE A 204 -6.25 -18.25 -17.75
N HIS A 205 -7.48 -18.45 -18.26
CA HIS A 205 -7.87 -19.65 -18.98
C HIS A 205 -7.13 -19.79 -20.31
N ASP A 206 -6.95 -18.69 -21.07
CA ASP A 206 -6.18 -18.69 -22.32
C ASP A 206 -4.73 -19.15 -22.10
N ILE A 207 -4.05 -18.57 -21.11
CA ILE A 207 -2.67 -18.95 -20.78
C ILE A 207 -2.60 -20.38 -20.24
N ALA A 208 -3.53 -20.78 -19.36
CA ALA A 208 -3.59 -22.13 -18.82
C ALA A 208 -3.80 -23.19 -19.92
N GLN A 209 -4.67 -22.89 -20.89
CA GLN A 209 -4.89 -23.76 -22.05
C GLN A 209 -3.65 -23.87 -22.92
N LYS A 210 -3.00 -22.75 -23.28
CA LYS A 210 -1.75 -22.74 -24.08
C LYS A 210 -0.62 -23.51 -23.37
N VAL A 211 -0.48 -23.37 -22.07
CA VAL A 211 0.49 -24.12 -21.25
C VAL A 211 0.12 -25.61 -21.22
N GLY A 212 -1.17 -25.92 -21.14
CA GLY A 212 -1.71 -27.30 -21.12
C GLY A 212 -1.48 -28.03 -22.43
N LEU A 213 -1.77 -27.39 -23.56
CA LEU A 213 -1.59 -27.99 -24.91
C LEU A 213 -0.16 -28.41 -25.19
N ARG A 214 0.84 -27.71 -24.67
CA ARG A 214 2.27 -28.02 -24.85
C ARG A 214 2.87 -28.81 -23.68
N ARG A 215 2.05 -29.37 -22.82
CA ARG A 215 2.53 -30.08 -21.62
C ARG A 215 3.37 -31.30 -21.95
N THR A 216 2.88 -32.17 -22.81
CA THR A 216 3.58 -33.41 -23.17
C THR A 216 4.90 -33.13 -23.85
N GLU A 217 4.90 -32.25 -24.86
CA GLU A 217 6.12 -31.81 -25.55
C GLU A 217 7.14 -31.20 -24.57
N ARG A 218 6.69 -30.36 -23.65
CA ARG A 218 7.56 -29.76 -22.66
C ARG A 218 8.14 -30.78 -21.67
N GLU A 219 7.34 -31.75 -21.20
CA GLU A 219 7.81 -32.82 -20.33
C GLU A 219 8.81 -33.72 -21.00
N GLU A 220 8.65 -33.98 -22.30
CA GLU A 220 9.63 -34.73 -23.13
C GLU A 220 10.92 -33.94 -23.27
N ASN A 221 10.84 -32.66 -23.60
CA ASN A 221 11.98 -31.76 -23.71
C ASN A 221 12.78 -31.68 -22.41
N ILE A 222 12.10 -31.56 -21.27
CA ILE A 222 12.73 -31.55 -19.94
C ILE A 222 13.42 -32.88 -19.66
N ARG A 223 12.79 -34.02 -20.00
CA ARG A 223 13.41 -35.34 -19.82
C ARG A 223 14.69 -35.50 -20.67
N MET A 224 14.68 -35.02 -21.92
CA MET A 224 15.88 -35.04 -22.77
C MET A 224 17.02 -34.20 -22.15
N VAL A 225 16.73 -32.98 -21.69
CA VAL A 225 17.74 -32.13 -21.04
C VAL A 225 18.30 -32.80 -19.79
N ILE A 226 17.42 -33.34 -18.92
CA ILE A 226 17.84 -34.03 -17.69
C ILE A 226 18.70 -35.24 -18.02
N SER A 227 18.32 -36.07 -18.99
CA SER A 227 19.06 -37.28 -19.38
C SER A 227 20.48 -36.96 -19.87
N GLU A 228 20.63 -35.96 -20.77
CA GLU A 228 21.94 -35.59 -21.31
C GLU A 228 22.85 -34.94 -20.24
N LEU A 229 22.27 -34.11 -19.35
CA LEU A 229 23.05 -33.51 -18.28
C LEU A 229 23.43 -34.51 -17.18
N SER A 230 22.53 -35.43 -16.82
CA SER A 230 22.82 -36.52 -15.86
C SER A 230 24.03 -37.34 -16.23
N GLU A 231 24.14 -37.79 -17.50
CA GLU A 231 25.28 -38.56 -17.98
C GLU A 231 26.63 -37.88 -17.73
N LYS A 232 26.67 -36.55 -17.87
CA LYS A 232 27.89 -35.77 -17.65
C LYS A 232 28.19 -35.49 -16.18
N LEU A 233 27.14 -35.26 -15.36
CA LEU A 233 27.31 -35.04 -13.92
C LEU A 233 27.74 -36.34 -13.22
N ASP A 234 27.18 -37.50 -13.61
CA ASP A 234 27.56 -38.81 -13.08
C ASP A 234 29.03 -39.13 -13.42
N ALA A 235 29.47 -38.79 -14.62
CA ALA A 235 30.88 -38.95 -15.03
C ALA A 235 31.87 -38.12 -14.21
N GLN A 236 31.40 -37.03 -13.58
CA GLN A 236 32.20 -36.16 -12.72
C GLN A 236 31.98 -36.46 -11.23
N HIS A 237 31.19 -37.48 -10.89
CA HIS A 237 30.86 -37.88 -9.51
C HIS A 237 30.24 -36.76 -8.66
N ILE A 238 29.52 -35.82 -9.31
CA ILE A 238 28.81 -34.75 -8.61
C ILE A 238 27.51 -35.31 -8.05
N ARG A 239 27.22 -35.08 -6.78
CA ARG A 239 25.92 -35.40 -6.19
C ARG A 239 24.92 -34.30 -6.54
N TYR A 240 23.81 -34.68 -7.16
CA TYR A 240 22.81 -33.76 -7.63
C TYR A 240 21.39 -34.31 -7.50
N GLU A 241 20.42 -33.39 -7.53
CA GLU A 241 19.02 -33.68 -7.85
C GLU A 241 18.56 -32.72 -8.95
N MET A 242 17.82 -33.22 -9.92
CA MET A 242 17.29 -32.40 -11.01
C MET A 242 15.81 -32.59 -11.19
N ASP A 243 15.10 -31.49 -11.39
CA ASP A 243 13.66 -31.50 -11.72
C ASP A 243 13.30 -30.42 -12.74
N GLY A 244 12.19 -30.64 -13.44
CA GLY A 244 11.59 -29.63 -14.28
C GLY A 244 10.87 -28.58 -13.47
N ARG A 245 11.21 -27.31 -13.64
CA ARG A 245 10.56 -26.21 -12.97
C ARG A 245 9.36 -25.67 -13.77
N PRO A 246 8.12 -25.87 -13.32
CA PRO A 246 6.96 -25.24 -13.94
C PRO A 246 7.00 -23.73 -13.74
N LYS A 247 6.65 -22.98 -14.79
CA LYS A 247 6.53 -21.53 -14.70
C LYS A 247 5.09 -21.14 -14.30
N HIS A 248 4.98 -20.22 -13.35
CA HIS A 248 3.70 -19.71 -12.85
C HIS A 248 2.97 -18.87 -13.91
N LEU A 249 1.63 -19.03 -13.97
CA LEU A 249 0.79 -18.43 -15.02
C LEU A 249 0.81 -16.90 -14.96
N TYR A 250 0.77 -16.33 -13.76
CA TYR A 250 0.86 -14.88 -13.61
C TYR A 250 2.20 -14.31 -14.10
N SER A 251 3.30 -15.03 -13.89
CA SER A 251 4.62 -14.62 -14.40
C SER A 251 4.68 -14.60 -15.92
N ILE A 252 3.95 -15.50 -16.60
CA ILE A 252 3.79 -15.51 -18.05
C ILE A 252 2.96 -14.29 -18.49
N TYR A 253 1.80 -14.09 -17.87
CA TYR A 253 0.92 -12.96 -18.13
C TYR A 253 1.63 -11.61 -18.00
N LYS A 254 2.39 -11.42 -16.91
CA LYS A 254 3.17 -10.20 -16.66
C LYS A 254 4.19 -9.92 -17.77
N LYS A 255 4.86 -10.96 -18.30
CA LYS A 255 5.80 -10.81 -19.43
C LYS A 255 5.08 -10.47 -20.73
N MET A 256 3.92 -11.08 -20.99
CA MET A 256 3.12 -10.79 -22.18
C MET A 256 2.59 -9.34 -22.15
N LYS A 257 1.97 -8.94 -21.05
CA LYS A 257 1.34 -7.62 -20.92
C LYS A 257 2.36 -6.48 -20.74
N GLY A 258 3.39 -6.70 -19.92
CA GLY A 258 4.37 -5.66 -19.55
C GLY A 258 5.49 -5.46 -20.56
N GLN A 259 5.83 -6.52 -21.37
CA GLN A 259 6.91 -6.46 -22.35
C GLN A 259 6.39 -6.59 -23.81
N GLY A 260 5.07 -6.65 -24.01
CA GLY A 260 4.47 -6.80 -25.35
C GLY A 260 4.83 -8.10 -26.06
N LYS A 261 5.26 -9.15 -25.32
CA LYS A 261 5.70 -10.43 -25.89
C LYS A 261 4.52 -11.34 -26.17
N THR A 262 4.59 -12.06 -27.30
CA THR A 262 3.68 -13.17 -27.55
C THR A 262 4.07 -14.38 -26.68
N PHE A 263 3.14 -15.33 -26.50
CA PHE A 263 3.41 -16.56 -25.75
C PHE A 263 4.63 -17.34 -26.29
N ASP A 264 4.81 -17.38 -27.62
CA ASP A 264 5.90 -18.07 -28.28
C ASP A 264 7.29 -17.42 -28.12
N GLN A 265 7.30 -16.13 -27.74
CA GLN A 265 8.53 -15.38 -27.44
C GLN A 265 9.00 -15.53 -25.98
N ILE A 266 8.31 -16.35 -25.18
CA ILE A 266 8.67 -16.63 -23.79
C ILE A 266 9.52 -17.89 -23.73
N TYR A 267 10.85 -17.73 -23.84
CA TYR A 267 11.83 -18.82 -23.92
C TYR A 267 12.05 -19.60 -22.62
N ASP A 268 11.62 -19.11 -21.46
CA ASP A 268 11.80 -19.71 -20.15
C ASP A 268 10.59 -20.56 -19.68
N LEU A 269 9.83 -21.09 -20.64
CA LEU A 269 8.76 -22.08 -20.38
C LEU A 269 9.34 -23.48 -20.09
N ILE A 270 10.49 -23.77 -20.63
CA ILE A 270 11.27 -25.00 -20.39
C ILE A 270 12.41 -24.61 -19.46
N ALA A 271 12.33 -25.03 -18.19
CA ALA A 271 13.37 -24.78 -17.22
C ALA A 271 13.67 -26.03 -16.40
N VAL A 272 14.97 -26.28 -16.18
CA VAL A 272 15.47 -27.35 -15.33
C VAL A 272 16.20 -26.74 -14.15
N ARG A 273 15.92 -27.25 -12.97
CA ARG A 273 16.61 -26.90 -11.73
C ARG A 273 17.58 -28.00 -11.35
N VAL A 274 18.81 -27.62 -11.04
CA VAL A 274 19.87 -28.49 -10.55
C VAL A 274 20.24 -28.12 -9.15
N LEU A 275 20.11 -29.05 -8.22
CA LEU A 275 20.48 -28.89 -6.82
C LEU A 275 21.75 -29.66 -6.56
N VAL A 276 22.73 -29.04 -5.91
CA VAL A 276 24.03 -29.62 -5.58
C VAL A 276 24.42 -29.31 -4.14
N ASP A 277 25.49 -29.95 -3.64
CA ASP A 277 25.89 -29.83 -2.24
C ASP A 277 26.68 -28.53 -1.97
N THR A 278 27.58 -28.11 -2.87
CA THR A 278 28.48 -26.97 -2.64
C THR A 278 28.37 -25.86 -3.68
N VAL A 279 28.82 -24.65 -3.33
CA VAL A 279 28.95 -23.53 -4.26
C VAL A 279 29.90 -23.86 -5.40
N GLN A 280 30.99 -24.58 -5.11
CA GLN A 280 31.95 -25.00 -6.12
C GLN A 280 31.30 -25.94 -7.16
N ASP A 281 30.44 -26.85 -6.70
CA ASP A 281 29.69 -27.73 -7.62
C ASP A 281 28.74 -26.93 -8.51
N CYS A 282 28.14 -25.85 -8.00
CA CYS A 282 27.30 -24.97 -8.81
C CYS A 282 28.07 -24.43 -10.05
N TYR A 283 29.29 -23.93 -9.83
CA TYR A 283 30.10 -23.43 -10.96
C TYR A 283 30.64 -24.52 -11.84
N THR A 284 30.94 -25.72 -11.29
CA THR A 284 31.33 -26.90 -12.08
C THR A 284 30.21 -27.34 -13.02
N VAL A 285 28.97 -27.43 -12.48
CA VAL A 285 27.80 -27.73 -13.29
C VAL A 285 27.58 -26.67 -14.38
N LEU A 286 27.77 -25.39 -14.08
CA LEU A 286 27.68 -24.31 -15.06
C LEU A 286 28.69 -24.51 -16.20
N GLY A 287 29.94 -24.89 -15.91
CA GLY A 287 30.97 -25.18 -16.89
C GLY A 287 30.57 -26.37 -17.79
N ILE A 288 30.01 -27.43 -17.21
CA ILE A 288 29.50 -28.59 -17.95
C ILE A 288 28.35 -28.16 -18.88
N VAL A 289 27.39 -27.40 -18.38
CA VAL A 289 26.24 -26.88 -19.15
C VAL A 289 26.69 -26.07 -20.35
N HIS A 290 27.65 -25.15 -20.19
CA HIS A 290 28.19 -24.33 -21.29
C HIS A 290 29.12 -25.11 -22.26
N THR A 291 29.59 -26.28 -21.84
CA THR A 291 30.32 -27.16 -22.70
C THR A 291 29.38 -28.02 -23.57
N LEU A 292 28.24 -28.45 -23.01
CA LEU A 292 27.22 -29.22 -23.71
C LEU A 292 26.42 -28.38 -24.70
N TRP A 293 26.05 -27.16 -24.30
CA TRP A 293 25.09 -26.32 -25.04
C TRP A 293 25.56 -24.88 -25.19
N ASN A 294 25.14 -24.24 -26.26
CA ASN A 294 25.53 -22.86 -26.54
C ASN A 294 24.71 -21.87 -25.68
N GLN A 295 25.39 -21.02 -24.93
CA GLN A 295 24.78 -19.97 -24.15
C GLN A 295 24.18 -18.89 -25.07
N ILE A 296 22.99 -18.41 -24.72
CA ILE A 296 22.37 -17.22 -25.35
C ILE A 296 22.96 -15.95 -24.73
N PRO A 297 23.60 -15.07 -25.51
CA PRO A 297 24.23 -13.85 -25.00
C PRO A 297 23.25 -12.96 -24.18
N GLY A 298 23.73 -12.40 -23.06
CA GLY A 298 22.93 -11.55 -22.19
C GLY A 298 21.89 -12.28 -21.33
N ARG A 299 21.86 -13.61 -21.35
CA ARG A 299 20.90 -14.43 -20.58
C ARG A 299 21.51 -15.19 -19.41
N PHE A 300 22.77 -14.95 -19.10
CA PHE A 300 23.42 -15.45 -17.89
C PHE A 300 23.24 -14.47 -16.73
N LYS A 301 22.95 -15.00 -15.54
CA LYS A 301 22.83 -14.21 -14.31
C LYS A 301 23.43 -15.00 -13.15
N ASP A 302 24.37 -14.40 -12.48
CA ASP A 302 25.01 -14.94 -11.28
C ASP A 302 24.42 -14.26 -10.04
N TYR A 303 23.44 -14.89 -9.43
CA TYR A 303 22.87 -14.47 -8.15
C TYR A 303 23.52 -15.18 -6.95
N ILE A 304 24.57 -16.00 -7.16
CA ILE A 304 25.36 -16.55 -6.05
C ILE A 304 26.38 -15.52 -5.60
N SER A 305 27.14 -14.96 -6.55
CA SER A 305 28.11 -13.89 -6.27
C SER A 305 27.44 -12.58 -5.86
N VAL A 306 26.27 -12.30 -6.43
CA VAL A 306 25.50 -11.06 -6.18
C VAL A 306 24.05 -11.43 -5.85
N PRO A 307 23.74 -11.77 -4.57
CA PRO A 307 22.40 -12.14 -4.15
C PRO A 307 21.39 -11.01 -4.37
N LYS A 308 20.14 -11.36 -4.67
CA LYS A 308 19.06 -10.38 -4.70
C LYS A 308 18.73 -9.87 -3.30
N GLY A 309 18.12 -8.69 -3.20
CA GLY A 309 17.72 -8.07 -1.91
C GLY A 309 16.77 -8.93 -1.07
N ASN A 310 16.07 -9.90 -1.66
CA ASN A 310 15.25 -10.91 -0.99
C ASN A 310 16.02 -12.21 -0.68
N MET A 311 17.35 -12.18 -0.63
CA MET A 311 18.26 -13.30 -0.34
C MET A 311 18.26 -14.43 -1.36
N TYR A 312 17.64 -14.24 -2.51
CA TYR A 312 17.63 -15.25 -3.58
C TYR A 312 19.02 -15.43 -4.17
N GLN A 313 19.51 -16.68 -4.19
CA GLN A 313 20.78 -17.08 -4.77
C GLN A 313 20.57 -18.25 -5.75
N SER A 314 21.11 -18.14 -6.96
CA SER A 314 21.11 -19.19 -7.98
C SER A 314 21.93 -18.73 -9.19
N LEU A 315 22.56 -19.63 -9.91
CA LEU A 315 23.05 -19.35 -11.27
C LEU A 315 21.89 -19.58 -12.24
N HIS A 316 21.67 -18.67 -13.17
CA HIS A 316 20.68 -18.79 -14.23
C HIS A 316 21.38 -18.67 -15.57
N THR A 317 21.22 -19.66 -16.43
CA THR A 317 21.70 -19.59 -17.80
C THR A 317 20.63 -20.08 -18.75
N THR A 318 20.47 -19.40 -19.89
CA THR A 318 19.60 -19.83 -20.98
C THR A 318 20.50 -20.33 -22.10
N VAL A 319 20.26 -21.57 -22.54
CA VAL A 319 21.07 -22.25 -23.53
C VAL A 319 20.21 -22.83 -24.65
N ILE A 320 20.86 -23.23 -25.77
CA ILE A 320 20.22 -23.89 -26.88
C ILE A 320 21.07 -25.12 -27.26
N GLY A 321 20.44 -26.27 -27.44
CA GLY A 321 21.10 -27.57 -27.61
C GLY A 321 21.42 -27.98 -29.09
N GLY A 322 21.44 -27.02 -30.00
CA GLY A 322 21.75 -27.28 -31.41
C GLY A 322 20.67 -28.11 -32.13
N ARG A 323 21.10 -29.06 -33.04
CA ARG A 323 20.15 -29.82 -33.85
C ARG A 323 19.26 -30.80 -33.07
N LYS A 324 19.74 -31.30 -31.92
CA LYS A 324 19.00 -32.27 -31.09
C LYS A 324 17.94 -31.57 -30.23
N MET A 325 18.22 -30.36 -29.80
CA MET A 325 17.33 -29.54 -28.95
C MET A 325 17.27 -28.12 -29.52
N PRO A 326 16.51 -27.87 -30.60
CA PRO A 326 16.48 -26.59 -31.31
C PRO A 326 15.64 -25.52 -30.60
N PHE A 327 15.36 -25.69 -29.33
CA PHE A 327 14.59 -24.78 -28.51
C PHE A 327 15.45 -24.23 -27.36
N PRO A 328 15.25 -22.98 -26.95
CA PRO A 328 15.92 -22.40 -25.79
C PRO A 328 15.31 -22.94 -24.51
N PHE A 329 16.18 -23.23 -23.52
CA PHE A 329 15.75 -23.61 -22.16
C PHE A 329 16.64 -22.99 -21.09
N GLU A 330 16.06 -22.78 -19.92
CA GLU A 330 16.74 -22.17 -18.77
C GLU A 330 17.23 -23.28 -17.83
N ILE A 331 18.47 -23.15 -17.36
CA ILE A 331 19.01 -23.98 -16.28
C ILE A 331 19.28 -23.11 -15.09
N GLN A 332 18.74 -23.52 -13.93
CA GLN A 332 18.90 -22.88 -12.64
C GLN A 332 19.71 -23.79 -11.74
N ILE A 333 20.90 -23.35 -11.32
CA ILE A 333 21.82 -24.14 -10.52
C ILE A 333 21.98 -23.48 -9.16
N ARG A 334 21.80 -24.22 -8.07
CA ARG A 334 21.93 -23.74 -6.70
C ARG A 334 22.18 -24.87 -5.72
N THR A 335 22.67 -24.54 -4.53
CA THR A 335 22.82 -25.54 -3.47
C THR A 335 21.46 -25.85 -2.81
N TRP A 336 21.41 -26.95 -2.05
CA TRP A 336 20.25 -27.29 -1.21
C TRP A 336 19.87 -26.20 -0.22
N GLU A 337 20.87 -25.53 0.35
CA GLU A 337 20.62 -24.42 1.27
C GLU A 337 20.01 -23.22 0.55
N MET A 338 20.59 -22.81 -0.59
CA MET A 338 20.05 -21.75 -1.43
C MET A 338 18.63 -22.08 -1.91
N HIS A 339 18.35 -23.35 -2.17
CA HIS A 339 17.02 -23.79 -2.54
C HIS A 339 16.00 -23.55 -1.43
N ARG A 340 16.33 -23.95 -0.20
CA ARG A 340 15.45 -23.69 0.95
C ARG A 340 15.20 -22.21 1.16
N VAL A 341 16.25 -21.39 1.13
CA VAL A 341 16.13 -19.94 1.26
C VAL A 341 15.29 -19.36 0.12
N ALA A 342 15.46 -19.84 -1.12
CA ALA A 342 14.70 -19.37 -2.27
C ALA A 342 13.20 -19.75 -2.23
N GLU A 343 12.82 -20.87 -1.63
CA GLU A 343 11.42 -21.31 -1.54
C GLU A 343 10.71 -20.75 -0.28
N PHE A 344 11.39 -20.76 0.86
CA PHE A 344 10.80 -20.45 2.16
C PHE A 344 11.23 -19.09 2.74
N GLY A 345 12.24 -18.44 2.13
CA GLY A 345 12.69 -17.09 2.52
C GLY A 345 13.14 -16.99 3.98
N VAL A 346 12.63 -15.98 4.66
CA VAL A 346 12.93 -15.72 6.07
C VAL A 346 12.57 -16.92 6.97
N ALA A 347 11.55 -17.68 6.63
CA ALA A 347 11.15 -18.87 7.38
C ALA A 347 12.26 -19.92 7.46
N ALA A 348 13.09 -20.07 6.41
CA ALA A 348 14.22 -21.02 6.40
C ALA A 348 15.32 -20.65 7.41
N HIS A 349 15.46 -19.38 7.77
CA HIS A 349 16.47 -18.91 8.71
C HIS A 349 16.06 -19.02 10.18
N TRP A 350 14.77 -19.18 10.48
CA TRP A 350 14.26 -19.26 11.86
C TRP A 350 14.82 -20.48 12.62
N ARG A 351 15.10 -21.57 11.91
CA ARG A 351 15.68 -22.81 12.45
C ARG A 351 17.08 -22.64 13.10
N TYR A 352 17.88 -21.69 12.61
CA TYR A 352 19.24 -21.47 13.12
C TYR A 352 19.30 -20.69 14.46
N LYS A 353 18.20 -20.05 14.87
CA LYS A 353 18.17 -19.25 16.10
C LYS A 353 18.19 -20.10 17.39
N GLU A 354 17.72 -21.34 17.35
CA GLU A 354 17.76 -22.27 18.48
C GLU A 354 19.19 -22.75 18.81
N GLY A 355 20.15 -22.58 17.89
CA GLY A 355 21.55 -22.95 18.05
C GLY A 355 22.52 -21.83 18.47
N GLY A 356 22.08 -20.64 18.78
CA GLY A 356 22.85 -19.58 19.46
C GLY A 356 23.88 -18.77 18.65
N ALA A 357 24.04 -18.97 17.32
CA ALA A 357 25.16 -18.39 16.57
C ALA A 357 24.79 -17.44 15.40
N GLY A 358 23.56 -16.92 15.30
CA GLY A 358 23.10 -16.26 14.05
C GLY A 358 22.36 -14.93 14.17
N GLY A 359 22.36 -14.24 15.31
CA GLY A 359 21.52 -13.03 15.52
C GLY A 359 21.85 -11.83 14.61
N GLY A 360 23.08 -11.65 14.17
CA GLY A 360 23.53 -10.49 13.39
C GLY A 360 23.13 -10.52 11.91
N ASP A 361 22.99 -11.69 11.31
CA ASP A 361 22.70 -11.82 9.86
C ASP A 361 21.21 -11.58 9.53
N LEU A 362 20.30 -12.02 10.39
CA LEU A 362 18.86 -11.77 10.23
C LEU A 362 18.53 -10.28 10.44
N ASP A 363 19.20 -9.62 11.37
CA ASP A 363 19.04 -8.20 11.64
C ASP A 363 19.44 -7.32 10.45
N ASN A 364 20.51 -7.69 9.74
CA ASN A 364 20.91 -7.01 8.51
C ASN A 364 19.94 -7.28 7.36
N LYS A 365 19.37 -8.48 7.29
CA LYS A 365 18.39 -8.89 6.27
C LYS A 365 17.03 -8.21 6.44
N LEU A 366 16.67 -7.82 7.67
CA LEU A 366 15.45 -7.08 8.02
C LEU A 366 15.66 -5.56 8.14
N TYR A 367 16.81 -5.06 7.73
CA TYR A 367 17.14 -3.63 7.79
C TYR A 367 16.11 -2.73 7.09
N TRP A 368 15.54 -3.17 5.96
CA TRP A 368 14.47 -2.47 5.28
C TRP A 368 13.21 -2.27 6.16
N LEU A 369 12.92 -3.22 7.05
CA LEU A 369 11.80 -3.12 7.98
C LEU A 369 12.03 -2.02 9.01
N ARG A 370 13.26 -1.91 9.54
CA ARG A 370 13.63 -0.83 10.46
C ARG A 370 13.53 0.53 9.78
N GLN A 371 13.92 0.64 8.52
CA GLN A 371 13.77 1.89 7.75
C GLN A 371 12.32 2.33 7.65
N ILE A 372 11.40 1.40 7.39
CA ILE A 372 9.96 1.71 7.33
C ILE A 372 9.44 2.21 8.68
N LEU A 373 9.93 1.67 9.79
CA LEU A 373 9.56 2.12 11.14
C LEU A 373 10.06 3.53 11.45
N ASP A 374 11.29 3.85 11.05
CA ASP A 374 11.86 5.19 11.22
C ASP A 374 11.00 6.24 10.46
N TRP A 375 10.45 5.88 9.30
CA TRP A 375 9.58 6.78 8.53
C TRP A 375 8.21 7.00 9.15
N GLN A 376 7.70 6.03 9.89
CA GLN A 376 6.39 6.12 10.53
C GLN A 376 6.32 7.29 11.52
N GLY A 377 7.43 7.62 12.20
CA GLY A 377 7.52 8.76 13.10
C GLY A 377 7.36 10.11 12.40
N ASP A 378 7.73 10.18 11.13
CA ASP A 378 7.78 11.42 10.34
C ASP A 378 6.55 11.63 9.43
N THR A 379 5.85 10.55 9.02
CA THR A 379 4.69 10.60 8.10
C THR A 379 3.38 10.45 8.87
N ARG A 380 2.57 11.51 8.90
CA ARG A 380 1.25 11.53 9.58
C ARG A 380 0.08 11.27 8.64
N ASP A 381 0.31 11.31 7.32
CA ASP A 381 -0.70 11.03 6.31
C ASP A 381 -0.59 9.55 5.89
N SER A 382 -1.67 8.81 6.16
CA SER A 382 -1.77 7.38 5.85
C SER A 382 -1.62 7.12 4.36
N GLN A 383 -2.05 8.03 3.48
CA GLN A 383 -1.94 7.88 2.03
C GLN A 383 -0.49 8.08 1.55
N GLU A 384 0.22 9.11 2.04
CA GLU A 384 1.64 9.34 1.72
C GLU A 384 2.50 8.15 2.17
N PHE A 385 2.17 7.55 3.33
CA PHE A 385 2.84 6.35 3.81
C PHE A 385 2.67 5.15 2.87
N ILE A 386 1.43 4.91 2.37
CA ILE A 386 1.18 3.82 1.43
C ILE A 386 1.89 4.02 0.10
N ASP A 387 1.82 5.21 -0.47
CA ASP A 387 2.43 5.50 -1.75
C ASP A 387 3.94 5.37 -1.67
N SER A 388 4.54 5.78 -0.55
CA SER A 388 5.94 5.56 -0.24
C SER A 388 6.28 4.08 -0.11
N LEU A 389 5.44 3.33 0.62
CA LEU A 389 5.64 1.90 0.83
C LEU A 389 5.46 1.10 -0.45
N LYS A 390 4.46 1.42 -1.27
CA LYS A 390 4.28 0.81 -2.60
C LYS A 390 5.51 1.05 -3.45
N THR A 391 6.01 2.27 -3.49
CA THR A 391 7.22 2.61 -4.25
C THR A 391 8.40 1.74 -3.81
N ASP A 392 8.62 1.56 -2.51
CA ASP A 392 9.72 0.73 -2.00
C ASP A 392 9.52 -0.77 -2.18
N LEU A 393 8.28 -1.27 -2.03
CA LEU A 393 7.97 -2.69 -2.21
C LEU A 393 8.02 -3.14 -3.68
N PHE A 394 7.73 -2.24 -4.64
CA PHE A 394 7.58 -2.59 -6.06
C PHE A 394 8.72 -2.10 -6.95
N SER A 395 9.65 -1.26 -6.44
CA SER A 395 10.76 -0.76 -7.25
C SER A 395 11.71 -1.89 -7.66
N GLU A 396 12.10 -1.88 -8.93
CA GLU A 396 13.23 -2.69 -9.40
C GLU A 396 14.51 -2.22 -8.69
N GLU A 397 15.35 -3.15 -8.29
CA GLU A 397 16.63 -2.84 -7.64
C GLU A 397 17.76 -2.75 -8.66
N VAL A 398 18.65 -1.77 -8.48
CA VAL A 398 19.94 -1.65 -9.16
C VAL A 398 21.06 -1.95 -8.18
N LEU A 399 22.07 -2.66 -8.64
CA LEU A 399 23.22 -3.07 -7.84
C LEU A 399 24.41 -2.20 -8.18
N LEU A 400 24.89 -1.45 -7.20
CA LEU A 400 25.97 -0.48 -7.32
C LEU A 400 27.19 -0.94 -6.53
N PHE A 401 28.37 -0.48 -6.91
CA PHE A 401 29.62 -0.82 -6.24
C PHE A 401 30.19 0.40 -5.50
N THR A 402 30.65 0.18 -4.27
CA THR A 402 31.49 1.15 -3.57
C THR A 402 32.90 1.15 -4.19
N PRO A 403 33.74 2.16 -3.93
CA PRO A 403 35.15 2.14 -4.35
C PRO A 403 35.93 0.95 -3.82
N LYS A 404 35.50 0.36 -2.70
CA LYS A 404 36.10 -0.84 -2.08
C LYS A 404 35.63 -2.15 -2.73
N GLY A 405 34.61 -2.09 -3.60
CA GLY A 405 34.02 -3.26 -4.25
C GLY A 405 32.83 -3.85 -3.50
N ASP A 406 32.37 -3.23 -2.39
CA ASP A 406 31.15 -3.69 -1.71
C ASP A 406 29.92 -3.40 -2.57
N ILE A 407 28.95 -4.31 -2.54
CA ILE A 407 27.72 -4.21 -3.31
C ILE A 407 26.65 -3.49 -2.48
N VAL A 408 26.03 -2.47 -3.08
CA VAL A 408 24.94 -1.70 -2.49
C VAL A 408 23.71 -1.82 -3.38
N SER A 409 22.63 -2.42 -2.87
CA SER A 409 21.34 -2.45 -3.57
C SER A 409 20.59 -1.15 -3.32
N MET A 410 20.10 -0.55 -4.43
CA MET A 410 19.32 0.68 -4.45
C MET A 410 18.08 0.49 -5.35
N GLN A 411 17.03 1.30 -5.16
CA GLN A 411 15.91 1.30 -6.09
C GLN A 411 16.30 1.89 -7.44
N ARG A 412 15.70 1.41 -8.52
CA ARG A 412 15.92 1.96 -9.87
C ARG A 412 15.56 3.46 -9.92
N GLY A 413 16.39 4.25 -10.59
CA GLY A 413 16.28 5.70 -10.64
C GLY A 413 16.91 6.40 -9.45
N ALA A 414 17.56 5.68 -8.52
CA ALA A 414 18.31 6.28 -7.41
C ALA A 414 19.46 7.16 -7.94
N THR A 415 19.76 8.21 -7.19
CA THR A 415 20.78 9.21 -7.53
C THR A 415 22.02 9.07 -6.63
N PRO A 416 23.15 9.73 -6.96
CA PRO A 416 24.31 9.78 -6.08
C PRO A 416 24.01 10.32 -4.67
N ILE A 417 23.03 11.20 -4.52
CA ILE A 417 22.59 11.69 -3.21
C ILE A 417 21.93 10.53 -2.42
N ASP A 418 21.04 9.78 -3.07
CA ASP A 418 20.43 8.61 -2.47
C ASP A 418 21.47 7.59 -2.01
N PHE A 419 22.48 7.35 -2.85
CA PHE A 419 23.59 6.46 -2.53
C PHE A 419 24.40 6.97 -1.32
N ALA A 420 24.69 8.28 -1.24
CA ALA A 420 25.42 8.89 -0.13
C ALA A 420 24.68 8.66 1.21
N TYR A 421 23.37 8.89 1.24
CA TYR A 421 22.54 8.64 2.44
C TYR A 421 22.36 7.14 2.74
N ARG A 422 22.47 6.28 1.74
CA ARG A 422 22.44 4.83 1.91
C ARG A 422 23.69 4.32 2.63
N ILE A 423 24.87 4.89 2.32
CA ILE A 423 26.13 4.54 3.00
C ILE A 423 26.10 5.02 4.43
N HIS A 424 25.91 6.32 4.66
CA HIS A 424 25.83 6.91 6.01
C HIS A 424 25.24 8.33 5.94
N SER A 425 24.43 8.72 6.93
CA SER A 425 23.86 10.08 7.00
C SER A 425 24.95 11.18 7.00
N GLY A 426 26.08 10.93 7.66
CA GLY A 426 27.22 11.86 7.63
C GLY A 426 27.82 12.04 6.22
N VAL A 427 27.90 10.99 5.41
CA VAL A 427 28.34 11.06 4.01
C VAL A 427 27.34 11.88 3.20
N GLY A 428 26.04 11.61 3.37
CA GLY A 428 24.97 12.35 2.72
C GLY A 428 24.96 13.83 3.07
N ASN A 429 25.08 14.17 4.37
CA ASN A 429 25.06 15.55 4.83
C ASN A 429 26.28 16.38 4.35
N HIS A 430 27.43 15.75 4.11
CA HIS A 430 28.66 16.43 3.67
C HIS A 430 28.93 16.20 2.18
N CYS A 431 28.02 15.62 1.42
CA CYS A 431 28.15 15.38 -0.01
C CYS A 431 28.21 16.71 -0.78
N VAL A 432 29.25 16.85 -1.60
CA VAL A 432 29.45 18.02 -2.50
C VAL A 432 29.54 17.63 -3.98
N GLY A 433 29.70 16.31 -4.26
CA GLY A 433 29.80 15.81 -5.62
C GLY A 433 29.86 14.27 -5.63
N ALA A 434 29.85 13.70 -6.83
CA ALA A 434 29.98 12.26 -7.02
C ALA A 434 30.77 11.93 -8.29
N LYS A 435 31.44 10.76 -8.26
CA LYS A 435 32.03 10.15 -9.45
C LYS A 435 31.32 8.81 -9.70
N VAL A 436 30.94 8.58 -10.93
CA VAL A 436 30.42 7.30 -11.41
C VAL A 436 31.39 6.75 -12.45
N ASN A 437 31.88 5.54 -12.24
CA ASN A 437 32.87 4.89 -13.09
C ASN A 437 34.14 5.77 -13.32
N GLY A 438 34.56 6.51 -12.27
CA GLY A 438 35.71 7.40 -12.29
C GLY A 438 35.48 8.78 -12.91
N ARG A 439 34.27 9.08 -13.41
CA ARG A 439 33.91 10.39 -13.99
C ARG A 439 33.04 11.19 -13.04
N ILE A 440 33.30 12.49 -12.91
CA ILE A 440 32.42 13.38 -12.14
C ILE A 440 31.08 13.51 -12.87
N VAL A 441 29.99 13.33 -12.13
CA VAL A 441 28.62 13.42 -12.67
C VAL A 441 27.77 14.39 -11.83
N PRO A 442 26.70 14.97 -12.42
CA PRO A 442 25.70 15.72 -11.67
C PRO A 442 25.06 14.85 -10.58
N LEU A 443 24.70 15.46 -9.44
CA LEU A 443 24.08 14.74 -8.31
C LEU A 443 22.66 14.21 -8.60
N GLU A 444 22.04 14.65 -9.69
CA GLU A 444 20.72 14.21 -10.19
C GLU A 444 20.79 13.06 -11.20
N THR A 445 22.01 12.59 -11.55
CA THR A 445 22.21 11.48 -12.49
C THR A 445 21.57 10.21 -11.96
N GLU A 446 20.78 9.50 -12.77
CA GLU A 446 20.25 8.19 -12.41
C GLU A 446 21.36 7.13 -12.51
N LEU A 447 21.46 6.29 -11.47
CA LEU A 447 22.47 5.23 -11.36
C LEU A 447 21.96 3.93 -11.98
N GLU A 448 22.85 3.21 -12.67
CA GLU A 448 22.55 1.95 -13.34
C GLU A 448 23.27 0.76 -12.69
N THR A 449 22.75 -0.43 -12.89
CA THR A 449 23.38 -1.67 -12.37
C THR A 449 24.79 -1.84 -12.94
N GLY A 450 25.77 -2.01 -12.05
CA GLY A 450 27.18 -2.15 -12.40
C GLY A 450 28.01 -0.87 -12.18
N ASP A 451 27.35 0.26 -11.87
CA ASP A 451 28.06 1.50 -11.63
C ASP A 451 28.87 1.45 -10.33
N ARG A 452 30.13 1.92 -10.45
CA ARG A 452 31.01 2.17 -9.30
C ARG A 452 30.88 3.63 -8.87
N VAL A 453 30.30 3.83 -7.67
CA VAL A 453 29.94 5.16 -7.17
C VAL A 453 30.88 5.59 -6.05
N GLU A 454 31.53 6.75 -6.22
CA GLU A 454 32.38 7.42 -5.23
C GLU A 454 31.75 8.76 -4.85
N ILE A 455 31.45 8.96 -3.57
CA ILE A 455 30.90 10.24 -3.07
C ILE A 455 32.03 11.14 -2.62
N ILE A 456 32.00 12.38 -3.11
CA ILE A 456 32.95 13.43 -2.73
C ILE A 456 32.33 14.21 -1.56
N THR A 457 33.00 14.21 -0.43
CA THR A 457 32.55 14.90 0.79
C THR A 457 33.49 16.07 1.14
N ALA A 458 32.93 17.16 1.68
CA ALA A 458 33.67 18.26 2.24
C ALA A 458 33.22 18.54 3.68
N PRO A 459 34.13 18.60 4.66
CA PRO A 459 33.79 18.94 6.05
C PRO A 459 33.16 20.33 6.22
N SER A 460 33.48 21.26 5.28
CA SER A 460 32.92 22.61 5.26
C SER A 460 31.56 22.73 4.56
N SER A 461 30.96 21.62 4.14
CA SER A 461 29.62 21.64 3.52
C SER A 461 28.58 22.16 4.50
N LYS A 462 27.71 23.07 4.02
CA LYS A 462 26.55 23.59 4.78
C LYS A 462 25.42 22.55 4.97
N GLY A 463 25.60 21.33 4.48
CA GLY A 463 24.59 20.27 4.49
C GLY A 463 23.70 20.26 3.24
N PRO A 464 22.66 19.42 3.25
CA PRO A 464 21.74 19.25 2.14
C PRO A 464 20.89 20.51 1.88
N SER A 465 20.68 20.87 0.61
CA SER A 465 19.74 21.92 0.25
C SER A 465 18.30 21.39 0.19
N THR A 466 17.31 22.30 0.28
CA THR A 466 15.89 21.95 0.09
C THR A 466 15.59 21.41 -1.31
N ASP A 467 16.38 21.80 -2.32
CA ASP A 467 16.22 21.34 -3.71
C ASP A 467 16.53 19.83 -3.84
N TRP A 468 17.40 19.31 -2.98
CA TRP A 468 17.69 17.87 -2.98
C TRP A 468 16.46 17.00 -2.75
N LEU A 469 15.43 17.51 -2.03
CA LEU A 469 14.17 16.79 -1.83
C LEU A 469 13.41 16.51 -3.13
N ARG A 470 13.67 17.29 -4.20
CA ARG A 470 13.10 17.06 -5.53
C ARG A 470 13.91 16.07 -6.36
N VAL A 471 15.21 16.00 -6.11
CA VAL A 471 16.18 15.17 -6.83
C VAL A 471 16.14 13.73 -6.32
N VAL A 472 16.18 13.55 -4.99
CA VAL A 472 16.25 12.23 -4.38
C VAL A 472 14.98 11.40 -4.62
N LYS A 473 15.17 10.12 -4.86
CA LYS A 473 14.10 9.17 -5.13
C LYS A 473 13.76 8.33 -3.89
N THR A 474 14.78 8.00 -3.07
CA THR A 474 14.58 7.13 -1.91
C THR A 474 13.94 7.89 -0.74
N GLN A 475 13.01 7.24 -0.05
CA GLN A 475 12.37 7.82 1.12
C GLN A 475 13.37 8.00 2.28
N GLN A 476 14.38 7.12 2.37
CA GLN A 476 15.45 7.23 3.34
C GLN A 476 16.20 8.56 3.19
N ALA A 477 16.63 8.91 1.98
CA ALA A 477 17.31 10.18 1.74
C ALA A 477 16.38 11.36 2.06
N LYS A 478 15.12 11.32 1.61
CA LYS A 478 14.12 12.37 1.90
C LYS A 478 13.94 12.59 3.40
N ALA A 479 13.75 11.51 4.17
CA ALA A 479 13.58 11.59 5.62
C ALA A 479 14.81 12.18 6.33
N LYS A 480 16.01 11.70 5.97
CA LYS A 480 17.26 12.20 6.56
C LYS A 480 17.56 13.65 6.19
N ILE A 481 17.28 14.08 4.97
CA ILE A 481 17.39 15.48 4.54
C ILE A 481 16.40 16.35 5.33
N ARG A 482 15.11 15.94 5.42
CA ARG A 482 14.11 16.67 6.23
C ARG A 482 14.52 16.77 7.69
N GLN A 483 15.03 15.70 8.27
CA GLN A 483 15.52 15.66 9.66
C GLN A 483 16.69 16.62 9.86
N PHE A 484 17.65 16.66 8.94
CA PHE A 484 18.78 17.60 8.97
C PHE A 484 18.29 19.05 8.89
N LEU A 485 17.46 19.37 7.89
CA LEU A 485 16.93 20.72 7.70
C LEU A 485 16.09 21.20 8.92
N LYS A 486 15.35 20.28 9.55
CA LYS A 486 14.60 20.60 10.76
C LYS A 486 15.51 20.89 11.96
N ARG A 487 16.62 20.16 12.10
CA ARG A 487 17.51 20.24 13.26
C ARG A 487 18.50 21.41 13.16
N GLU A 488 19.24 21.47 12.07
CA GLU A 488 20.38 22.41 11.91
C GLU A 488 19.92 23.85 11.60
N LEU A 489 18.81 23.97 10.87
CA LEU A 489 18.24 25.28 10.53
C LEU A 489 17.11 25.70 11.49
N ARG A 490 17.01 25.09 12.69
CA ARG A 490 15.90 25.37 13.62
C ARG A 490 15.78 26.88 13.89
N GLY A 491 16.88 27.57 14.17
CA GLY A 491 16.88 29.00 14.43
C GLY A 491 16.42 29.85 13.23
N GLU A 492 16.95 29.56 12.04
CA GLU A 492 16.57 30.25 10.79
C GLU A 492 15.13 29.93 10.39
N ASN A 493 14.70 28.68 10.56
CA ASN A 493 13.33 28.25 10.29
C ASN A 493 12.33 28.91 11.23
N VAL A 494 12.66 29.12 12.51
CA VAL A 494 11.81 29.84 13.47
C VAL A 494 11.62 31.30 13.00
N ILE A 495 12.70 31.99 12.61
CA ILE A 495 12.63 33.37 12.10
C ILE A 495 11.80 33.43 10.82
N LYS A 496 12.13 32.57 9.84
CA LYS A 496 11.41 32.50 8.57
C LYS A 496 9.93 32.14 8.72
N GLY A 497 9.62 31.19 9.58
CA GLY A 497 8.23 30.77 9.84
C GLY A 497 7.43 31.85 10.54
N ARG A 498 8.04 32.58 11.47
CA ARG A 498 7.42 33.77 12.07
C ARG A 498 7.07 34.83 11.04
N ASP A 499 8.02 35.16 10.14
CA ASP A 499 7.79 36.10 9.06
C ASP A 499 6.67 35.65 8.12
N MET A 500 6.61 34.36 7.80
CA MET A 500 5.54 33.78 6.97
C MET A 500 4.17 33.89 7.64
N LEU A 501 4.09 33.63 8.95
CA LEU A 501 2.85 33.77 9.72
C LEU A 501 2.46 35.24 9.89
N GLU A 502 3.41 36.15 10.09
CA GLU A 502 3.13 37.60 10.15
C GLU A 502 2.55 38.11 8.83
N LYS A 503 3.11 37.71 7.69
CA LYS A 503 2.59 38.05 6.37
C LYS A 503 1.19 37.52 6.13
N GLU A 504 0.93 36.27 6.50
CA GLU A 504 -0.40 35.66 6.34
C GLU A 504 -1.43 36.26 7.32
N ALA A 505 -1.05 36.54 8.58
CA ALA A 505 -1.92 37.21 9.55
C ALA A 505 -2.28 38.64 9.07
N LYS A 506 -1.29 39.42 8.60
CA LYS A 506 -1.49 40.73 7.99
C LYS A 506 -2.40 40.69 6.76
N ARG A 507 -2.26 39.68 5.92
CA ARG A 507 -3.15 39.46 4.76
C ARG A 507 -4.60 39.27 5.17
N ARG A 508 -4.84 38.72 6.38
CA ARG A 508 -6.19 38.52 6.95
C ARG A 508 -6.62 39.65 7.87
N GLY A 509 -5.88 40.74 7.94
CA GLY A 509 -6.23 41.96 8.72
C GLY A 509 -6.02 41.82 10.22
N VAL A 510 -5.22 40.85 10.70
CA VAL A 510 -4.99 40.60 12.14
C VAL A 510 -3.48 40.65 12.43
N ALA A 511 -3.11 41.21 13.59
CA ALA A 511 -1.73 41.17 14.05
C ALA A 511 -1.40 39.78 14.62
N LEU A 512 -0.25 39.19 14.24
CA LEU A 512 0.17 37.88 14.74
C LEU A 512 0.27 37.86 16.26
N SER A 513 0.69 38.97 16.90
CA SER A 513 0.79 39.08 18.35
C SER A 513 -0.55 38.91 19.07
N ALA A 514 -1.69 39.26 18.43
CA ALA A 514 -3.02 39.05 18.98
C ALA A 514 -3.45 37.56 18.96
N LEU A 515 -2.85 36.75 18.05
CA LEU A 515 -3.16 35.35 17.86
C LEU A 515 -2.21 34.39 18.62
N THR A 516 -1.12 34.89 19.21
CA THR A 516 -0.09 34.07 19.88
C THR A 516 -0.30 33.95 21.40
N LYS A 517 -1.54 33.96 21.87
CA LYS A 517 -1.86 33.61 23.26
C LYS A 517 -1.81 32.07 23.44
N PRO A 518 -1.32 31.59 24.59
CA PRO A 518 -1.23 30.15 24.87
C PRO A 518 -2.52 29.38 24.58
N GLU A 519 -3.65 29.98 24.96
CA GLU A 519 -4.98 29.41 24.78
C GLU A 519 -5.36 29.11 23.34
N TYR A 520 -4.79 29.85 22.36
CA TYR A 520 -5.14 29.70 20.95
C TYR A 520 -4.28 28.67 20.22
N TYR A 521 -3.02 28.48 20.62
CA TYR A 521 -2.12 27.55 19.92
C TYR A 521 -1.96 26.19 20.63
N GLU A 522 -2.50 26.02 21.86
CA GLU A 522 -2.41 24.75 22.62
C GLU A 522 -3.00 23.58 21.84
N GLY A 523 -4.11 23.79 21.12
CA GLY A 523 -4.69 22.77 20.24
C GLY A 523 -3.78 22.35 19.08
N ILE A 524 -2.96 23.28 18.57
CA ILE A 524 -1.96 22.98 17.54
C ILE A 524 -0.79 22.22 18.15
N LEU A 525 -0.31 22.63 19.34
CA LEU A 525 0.75 21.92 20.06
C LEU A 525 0.37 20.45 20.32
N LYS A 526 -0.82 20.20 20.85
CA LYS A 526 -1.32 18.85 21.13
C LYS A 526 -1.45 18.02 19.85
N ARG A 527 -1.98 18.61 18.77
CA ARG A 527 -2.17 17.90 17.49
C ARG A 527 -0.86 17.47 16.85
N TYR A 528 0.18 18.29 16.95
CA TYR A 528 1.47 18.05 16.32
C TYR A 528 2.56 17.57 17.29
N ALA A 529 2.19 17.28 18.55
CA ALA A 529 3.11 16.90 19.63
C ALA A 529 4.33 17.85 19.73
N PHE A 530 4.05 19.17 19.66
CA PHE A 530 5.04 20.21 19.84
C PHE A 530 5.08 20.65 21.30
N SER A 531 6.24 21.12 21.74
CA SER A 531 6.47 21.54 23.12
C SER A 531 6.24 23.04 23.32
N GLU A 532 6.51 23.85 22.31
CA GLU A 532 6.49 25.32 22.40
C GLU A 532 6.07 25.98 21.09
N LEU A 533 5.73 27.30 21.16
CA LEU A 533 5.34 28.10 19.99
C LEU A 533 6.44 28.16 18.91
N ASN A 534 7.71 28.16 19.31
CA ASN A 534 8.83 28.14 18.38
C ASN A 534 8.84 26.87 17.50
N ASP A 535 8.29 25.76 17.98
CA ASP A 535 8.17 24.54 17.16
C ASP A 535 7.15 24.75 16.03
N ILE A 536 6.06 25.50 16.28
CA ILE A 536 5.09 25.89 15.24
C ILE A 536 5.76 26.77 14.21
N TYR A 537 6.51 27.81 14.66
CA TYR A 537 7.26 28.68 13.76
C TYR A 537 8.27 27.89 12.94
N GLY A 538 9.07 27.03 13.56
CA GLY A 538 10.00 26.16 12.88
C GLY A 538 9.31 25.28 11.83
N ALA A 539 8.16 24.67 12.18
CA ALA A 539 7.38 23.81 11.29
C ALA A 539 6.87 24.55 10.05
N VAL A 540 6.45 25.78 10.20
CA VAL A 540 6.04 26.66 9.09
C VAL A 540 7.25 27.05 8.24
N GLY A 541 8.38 27.38 8.88
CA GLY A 541 9.59 27.85 8.20
C GLY A 541 10.24 26.83 7.26
N TYR A 542 10.23 25.53 7.63
CA TYR A 542 10.71 24.46 6.73
C TYR A 542 9.61 23.91 5.80
N GLY A 543 8.37 24.44 5.87
CA GLY A 543 7.27 24.03 5.00
C GLY A 543 6.52 22.76 5.46
N GLY A 544 6.72 22.31 6.69
CA GLY A 544 6.01 21.14 7.26
C GLY A 544 4.54 21.41 7.60
N ILE A 545 4.17 22.69 7.81
CA ILE A 545 2.79 23.13 8.03
C ILE A 545 2.56 24.43 7.23
N ALA A 546 1.45 24.49 6.52
CA ALA A 546 1.09 25.68 5.75
C ALA A 546 0.74 26.86 6.70
N SER A 547 1.32 28.05 6.46
CA SER A 547 1.03 29.26 7.24
C SER A 547 -0.45 29.61 7.28
N ALA A 548 -1.15 29.44 6.15
CA ALA A 548 -2.58 29.67 6.02
C ALA A 548 -3.41 28.79 6.96
N TYR A 549 -3.02 27.51 7.14
CA TYR A 549 -3.68 26.58 8.05
C TYR A 549 -3.50 27.01 9.51
N VAL A 550 -2.26 27.36 9.92
CA VAL A 550 -1.97 27.80 11.29
C VAL A 550 -2.79 29.04 11.65
N ILE A 551 -2.77 30.06 10.78
CA ILE A 551 -3.54 31.30 11.01
C ILE A 551 -5.05 31.02 11.06
N SER A 552 -5.59 30.17 10.17
CA SER A 552 -7.01 29.78 10.23
C SER A 552 -7.39 29.16 11.56
N ARG A 553 -6.52 28.28 12.06
CA ARG A 553 -6.78 27.57 13.32
C ARG A 553 -6.70 28.49 14.52
N LEU A 554 -5.69 29.38 14.56
CA LEU A 554 -5.56 30.39 15.63
C LEU A 554 -6.76 31.33 15.67
N LEU A 555 -7.26 31.79 14.54
CA LEU A 555 -8.48 32.62 14.44
C LEU A 555 -9.74 31.86 14.89
N GLU A 556 -9.82 30.57 14.61
CA GLU A 556 -10.94 29.72 15.08
C GLU A 556 -10.96 29.61 16.61
N GLU A 557 -9.80 29.38 17.23
CA GLU A 557 -9.70 29.31 18.69
C GLU A 557 -9.91 30.68 19.35
N GLN A 558 -9.42 31.79 18.77
CA GLN A 558 -9.73 33.13 19.23
C GLN A 558 -11.24 33.39 19.26
N ARG A 559 -11.96 33.04 18.20
CA ARG A 559 -13.41 33.20 18.11
C ARG A 559 -14.20 32.40 19.17
N LYS A 560 -13.66 31.26 19.60
CA LYS A 560 -14.27 30.44 20.66
C LYS A 560 -14.09 31.03 22.04
N THR A 561 -12.99 31.72 22.29
CA THR A 561 -12.67 32.34 23.60
C THR A 561 -13.24 33.74 23.77
N GLU A 562 -13.48 34.46 22.68
CA GLU A 562 -14.18 35.78 22.71
C GLU A 562 -15.71 35.60 22.70
N THR A 563 -16.27 34.84 23.65
CA THR A 563 -17.71 34.77 23.87
C THR A 563 -18.15 36.08 24.50
N PRO A 564 -19.17 36.81 23.97
CA PRO A 564 -19.65 38.06 24.62
C PRO A 564 -20.22 37.72 25.98
N VAL A 565 -19.81 38.48 27.00
CA VAL A 565 -20.45 38.50 28.32
C VAL A 565 -21.88 38.92 28.13
N LEU A 566 -22.83 38.01 28.33
CA LEU A 566 -24.26 38.32 28.36
C LEU A 566 -24.58 39.18 29.59
N PRO A 567 -25.29 40.32 29.45
CA PRO A 567 -25.81 41.06 30.58
C PRO A 567 -26.91 40.25 31.29
N LYS A 568 -26.91 40.32 32.62
CA LYS A 568 -27.95 39.73 33.49
C LYS A 568 -29.33 40.13 33.04
N VAL A 569 -30.17 39.15 32.79
CA VAL A 569 -31.59 39.32 32.47
C VAL A 569 -32.34 39.77 33.72
N GLN A 570 -33.01 40.91 33.65
CA GLN A 570 -34.14 41.27 34.53
C GLN A 570 -35.39 40.56 34.00
N GLU A 571 -36.11 39.90 34.90
CA GLU A 571 -37.41 39.29 34.65
C GLU A 571 -38.43 40.38 34.25
N VAL A 572 -39.04 40.21 33.06
CA VAL A 572 -40.28 40.91 32.69
C VAL A 572 -41.24 39.88 32.06
N SER A 573 -42.47 39.98 32.55
CA SER A 573 -43.67 39.17 32.41
C SER A 573 -44.08 38.81 30.98
N HIS A 574 -44.77 37.65 30.90
CA HIS A 574 -45.52 37.12 29.78
C HIS A 574 -46.38 38.16 29.03
N GLU A 575 -46.19 38.19 27.70
CA GLU A 575 -47.29 38.16 26.75
C GLU A 575 -46.71 38.12 25.30
N GLU A 576 -47.38 37.34 24.44
CA GLU A 576 -47.24 37.22 22.99
C GLU A 576 -46.18 36.27 22.40
N ALA A 577 -46.64 35.05 22.20
CA ALA A 577 -46.05 34.05 21.30
C ALA A 577 -46.08 34.53 19.85
N GLN A 578 -44.93 34.92 19.29
CA GLN A 578 -44.70 34.89 17.84
C GLN A 578 -43.28 34.45 17.49
N SER A 579 -43.21 33.29 16.84
CA SER A 579 -42.16 32.77 15.92
C SER A 579 -40.71 33.12 16.26
N HIS A 580 -40.03 32.25 17.04
CA HIS A 580 -38.56 32.21 17.11
C HIS A 580 -37.99 31.36 15.93
N LEU A 581 -37.72 32.03 14.82
CA LEU A 581 -36.79 31.53 13.81
C LEU A 581 -35.37 31.66 14.35
N GLY A 582 -34.67 30.56 14.61
CA GLY A 582 -33.27 30.53 15.01
C GLY A 582 -32.37 31.24 13.98
N LYS A 583 -31.15 31.67 14.37
CA LYS A 583 -30.20 32.26 13.41
C LYS A 583 -29.87 31.26 12.29
N PRO A 584 -29.89 31.69 11.00
CA PRO A 584 -29.61 30.80 9.91
C PRO A 584 -28.17 30.30 9.96
N THR A 585 -28.00 29.00 9.86
CA THR A 585 -26.68 28.38 9.75
C THR A 585 -26.44 28.01 8.28
N HIS A 586 -25.42 28.60 7.65
CA HIS A 586 -25.11 28.42 6.23
C HIS A 586 -26.25 28.79 5.27
N GLY A 587 -27.11 29.80 5.63
CA GLY A 587 -28.20 30.25 4.77
C GLY A 587 -29.45 29.34 4.76
N VAL A 588 -29.62 28.47 5.76
CA VAL A 588 -30.78 27.59 5.93
C VAL A 588 -31.31 27.65 7.34
N TYR A 589 -32.64 27.72 7.49
CA TYR A 589 -33.35 27.54 8.74
C TYR A 589 -33.78 26.08 8.92
N VAL A 590 -33.56 25.54 10.11
CA VAL A 590 -34.07 24.22 10.50
C VAL A 590 -35.24 24.44 11.45
N LYS A 591 -36.43 23.94 11.11
CA LYS A 591 -37.65 24.16 11.89
C LYS A 591 -37.64 23.31 13.16
N GLY A 592 -37.65 23.96 14.32
CA GLY A 592 -37.78 23.33 15.64
C GLY A 592 -36.55 23.34 16.54
N GLU A 593 -35.34 23.62 16.04
CA GLU A 593 -34.13 23.68 16.88
C GLU A 593 -33.14 24.76 16.42
N SER A 594 -32.60 25.52 17.35
CA SER A 594 -31.56 26.53 17.12
C SER A 594 -30.17 25.93 17.33
N GLY A 595 -29.22 26.20 16.40
CA GLY A 595 -27.81 25.86 16.60
C GLY A 595 -27.35 24.49 16.01
N MET A 596 -28.18 23.82 15.22
CA MET A 596 -27.75 22.59 14.52
C MET A 596 -26.73 22.88 13.41
N LEU A 597 -25.70 22.02 13.32
CA LEU A 597 -24.77 22.03 12.21
C LEU A 597 -25.50 21.61 10.93
N VAL A 598 -25.56 22.50 9.93
CA VAL A 598 -26.14 22.22 8.62
C VAL A 598 -25.04 21.92 7.62
N ARG A 599 -25.24 20.89 6.80
CA ARG A 599 -24.38 20.52 5.66
C ARG A 599 -25.23 20.28 4.42
N PHE A 600 -24.71 20.65 3.26
CA PHE A 600 -25.36 20.33 1.98
C PHE A 600 -24.93 18.96 1.48
N ALA A 601 -25.90 18.20 0.97
CA ALA A 601 -25.66 16.86 0.46
C ALA A 601 -24.91 16.90 -0.89
N ARG A 602 -23.84 16.16 -1.01
CA ARG A 602 -23.04 16.09 -2.24
C ARG A 602 -23.76 15.35 -3.40
N CYS A 603 -24.71 14.48 -3.09
CA CYS A 603 -25.45 13.72 -4.10
C CYS A 603 -26.42 14.57 -4.95
N CYS A 604 -26.86 15.75 -4.45
CA CYS A 604 -27.81 16.62 -5.15
C CYS A 604 -27.44 18.10 -5.15
N ASN A 605 -26.42 18.50 -4.36
CA ASN A 605 -25.88 19.86 -4.27
C ASN A 605 -26.96 20.96 -4.34
N PRO A 606 -27.84 21.07 -3.30
CA PRO A 606 -28.94 22.02 -3.32
C PRO A 606 -28.41 23.46 -3.35
N VAL A 607 -29.05 24.31 -4.14
CA VAL A 607 -28.77 25.75 -4.24
C VAL A 607 -30.00 26.56 -3.87
N PRO A 608 -29.85 27.84 -3.42
CA PRO A 608 -30.99 28.69 -3.09
C PRO A 608 -32.01 28.79 -4.22
N GLY A 609 -33.28 28.49 -3.91
CA GLY A 609 -34.39 28.36 -4.86
C GLY A 609 -34.76 26.92 -5.19
N ASP A 610 -33.96 25.92 -4.81
CA ASP A 610 -34.40 24.52 -4.81
C ASP A 610 -35.34 24.25 -3.64
N GLU A 611 -36.30 23.35 -3.81
CA GLU A 611 -37.07 22.80 -2.70
C GLU A 611 -36.17 21.84 -1.93
N ILE A 612 -36.05 22.05 -0.60
CA ILE A 612 -35.08 21.34 0.23
C ILE A 612 -35.74 20.64 1.41
N VAL A 613 -35.08 19.56 1.85
CA VAL A 613 -35.47 18.77 3.00
C VAL A 613 -34.20 18.43 3.80
N GLY A 614 -34.30 18.44 5.13
CA GLY A 614 -33.22 18.10 6.03
C GLY A 614 -33.29 16.65 6.50
N TYR A 615 -32.15 15.99 6.61
CA TYR A 615 -32.02 14.66 7.20
C TYR A 615 -31.07 14.69 8.40
N ILE A 616 -31.55 14.27 9.56
CA ILE A 616 -30.78 14.26 10.82
C ILE A 616 -29.80 13.09 10.80
N THR A 617 -28.51 13.40 10.74
CA THR A 617 -27.41 12.40 10.77
C THR A 617 -26.86 12.24 12.19
N ARG A 618 -26.63 10.98 12.62
CA ARG A 618 -26.08 10.68 13.96
C ARG A 618 -24.68 11.32 14.11
N GLY A 619 -24.57 12.28 15.04
CA GLY A 619 -23.29 12.94 15.38
C GLY A 619 -22.75 13.96 14.37
N ARG A 620 -23.47 14.29 13.26
CA ARG A 620 -22.99 15.20 12.21
C ARG A 620 -23.93 16.36 11.87
N GLY A 621 -25.04 16.52 12.59
CA GLY A 621 -26.04 17.57 12.35
C GLY A 621 -27.02 17.21 11.23
N VAL A 622 -27.61 18.25 10.60
CA VAL A 622 -28.61 18.09 9.53
C VAL A 622 -27.96 18.18 8.16
N THR A 623 -28.19 17.17 7.34
CA THR A 623 -27.77 17.17 5.92
C THR A 623 -28.96 17.60 5.07
N VAL A 624 -28.79 18.70 4.32
CA VAL A 624 -29.84 19.27 3.46
C VAL A 624 -29.73 18.67 2.07
N HIS A 625 -30.83 18.08 1.62
CA HIS A 625 -31.01 17.52 0.27
C HIS A 625 -32.05 18.34 -0.51
N LYS A 626 -32.06 18.18 -1.83
CA LYS A 626 -33.23 18.55 -2.63
C LYS A 626 -34.39 17.62 -2.28
N ALA A 627 -35.62 18.15 -2.30
CA ALA A 627 -36.81 17.35 -1.98
C ALA A 627 -37.04 16.18 -2.95
N ASP A 628 -36.60 16.32 -4.21
CA ASP A 628 -36.68 15.31 -5.29
C ASP A 628 -35.47 14.33 -5.32
N CYS A 629 -34.55 14.42 -4.35
CA CYS A 629 -33.36 13.58 -4.33
C CYS A 629 -33.70 12.13 -3.95
N ILE A 630 -33.25 11.17 -4.76
CA ILE A 630 -33.48 9.72 -4.54
C ILE A 630 -32.97 9.28 -3.16
N ASN A 631 -31.85 9.83 -2.70
CA ASN A 631 -31.29 9.51 -1.38
C ASN A 631 -32.12 10.10 -0.23
N ALA A 632 -32.82 11.21 -0.46
CA ALA A 632 -33.74 11.76 0.53
C ALA A 632 -35.06 10.99 0.57
N THR A 633 -35.59 10.66 -0.61
CA THR A 633 -36.89 9.93 -0.76
C THR A 633 -36.83 8.50 -0.19
N ASN A 634 -35.66 7.85 -0.24
CA ASN A 634 -35.44 6.50 0.29
C ASN A 634 -34.95 6.47 1.77
N SER A 635 -34.86 7.63 2.42
CA SER A 635 -34.40 7.73 3.80
C SER A 635 -35.53 7.53 4.82
N GLU A 636 -35.15 7.16 6.06
CA GLU A 636 -36.09 6.94 7.18
C GLU A 636 -36.90 8.25 7.45
N GLN A 637 -38.21 8.21 7.27
CA GLN A 637 -39.09 9.37 7.43
C GLN A 637 -39.02 10.00 8.83
N GLU A 638 -38.78 9.20 9.85
CA GLU A 638 -38.66 9.65 11.25
C GLU A 638 -37.48 10.59 11.50
N ARG A 639 -36.52 10.65 10.59
CA ARG A 639 -35.31 11.50 10.67
C ARG A 639 -35.35 12.70 9.75
N MET A 640 -36.46 12.86 9.04
CA MET A 640 -36.63 14.00 8.16
C MET A 640 -37.06 15.23 8.97
N VAL A 641 -36.46 16.36 8.66
CA VAL A 641 -36.76 17.63 9.29
C VAL A 641 -37.04 18.68 8.21
N GLU A 642 -38.05 19.54 8.49
CA GLU A 642 -38.38 20.63 7.58
C GLU A 642 -37.29 21.70 7.65
N VAL A 643 -36.77 22.08 6.51
CA VAL A 643 -35.75 23.13 6.36
C VAL A 643 -36.18 24.13 5.29
N SER A 644 -35.80 25.38 5.44
CA SER A 644 -36.08 26.43 4.47
C SER A 644 -34.88 27.35 4.27
N TRP A 645 -34.78 27.92 3.05
CA TRP A 645 -33.75 28.91 2.78
C TRP A 645 -33.96 30.19 3.56
N ALA A 646 -32.87 30.78 4.05
CA ALA A 646 -32.91 32.09 4.68
C ALA A 646 -33.06 33.19 3.60
N GLY A 647 -34.09 33.97 3.67
CA GLY A 647 -34.26 35.14 2.79
C GLY A 647 -33.35 36.29 3.22
N GLY A 648 -32.42 36.71 2.36
CA GLY A 648 -31.57 37.90 2.60
C GLY A 648 -30.44 38.01 1.56
N ASN A 649 -29.98 39.26 1.33
CA ASN A 649 -28.96 39.60 0.30
C ASN A 649 -27.52 39.18 0.63
N GLU A 650 -27.28 38.42 1.71
CA GLU A 650 -25.95 37.92 2.12
C GLU A 650 -25.77 36.41 1.85
N LEU A 651 -26.34 35.90 0.77
CA LEU A 651 -26.17 34.48 0.44
C LEU A 651 -24.75 34.22 -0.09
N ALA A 652 -24.03 33.36 0.62
CA ALA A 652 -22.74 32.83 0.18
C ALA A 652 -22.88 32.12 -1.20
N ASN A 653 -21.81 32.06 -1.96
CA ASN A 653 -21.77 31.30 -3.21
C ASN A 653 -21.90 29.80 -2.93
N PHE A 654 -22.73 29.10 -3.71
CA PHE A 654 -22.99 27.66 -3.62
C PHE A 654 -22.36 26.93 -4.78
N ASN A 655 -21.76 25.78 -4.52
CA ASN A 655 -21.17 24.96 -5.56
C ASN A 655 -22.25 24.12 -6.25
N ALA A 656 -22.34 24.20 -7.58
CA ALA A 656 -23.19 23.36 -8.41
C ALA A 656 -22.30 22.56 -9.38
N SER A 657 -22.53 21.25 -9.49
CA SER A 657 -21.88 20.38 -10.46
C SER A 657 -22.75 20.27 -11.71
N ILE A 658 -22.16 20.52 -12.88
CA ILE A 658 -22.80 20.37 -14.19
C ILE A 658 -22.03 19.36 -15.03
N ASN A 659 -22.74 18.46 -15.68
CA ASN A 659 -22.19 17.52 -16.65
C ASN A 659 -22.60 17.93 -18.06
N ILE A 660 -21.63 17.99 -18.96
CA ILE A 660 -21.78 18.42 -20.33
C ILE A 660 -21.29 17.30 -21.22
N ILE A 661 -22.11 16.83 -22.14
CA ILE A 661 -21.73 15.92 -23.21
C ILE A 661 -21.73 16.73 -24.50
N ALA A 662 -20.59 16.82 -25.17
CA ALA A 662 -20.44 17.63 -26.39
C ALA A 662 -19.63 16.89 -27.46
N TYR A 663 -19.76 17.30 -28.71
CA TYR A 663 -18.85 16.86 -29.76
C TYR A 663 -17.44 17.38 -29.53
N ASP A 664 -16.48 16.48 -29.68
CA ASP A 664 -15.09 16.80 -29.36
C ASP A 664 -14.41 17.63 -30.45
N HIS A 665 -13.78 18.76 -30.06
CA HIS A 665 -12.94 19.58 -30.91
C HIS A 665 -11.86 20.32 -30.09
N VAL A 666 -10.83 20.83 -30.79
CA VAL A 666 -9.56 21.32 -30.15
C VAL A 666 -9.78 22.44 -29.13
N SER A 667 -10.78 23.33 -29.30
CA SER A 667 -11.01 24.49 -28.42
C SER A 667 -12.18 24.32 -27.44
N LEU A 668 -12.88 23.18 -27.46
CA LEU A 668 -14.11 22.94 -26.71
C LEU A 668 -14.07 23.40 -25.25
N LEU A 669 -13.07 22.96 -24.49
CA LEU A 669 -12.95 23.29 -23.07
C LEU A 669 -12.73 24.80 -22.83
N GLY A 670 -11.92 25.44 -23.66
CA GLY A 670 -11.67 26.87 -23.60
C GLY A 670 -12.92 27.69 -23.91
N GLU A 671 -13.69 27.28 -24.89
CA GLU A 671 -14.93 27.96 -25.29
C GLU A 671 -16.05 27.82 -24.27
N LEU A 672 -16.15 26.62 -23.63
CA LEU A 672 -17.10 26.39 -22.53
C LEU A 672 -16.71 27.24 -21.28
N ALA A 673 -15.43 27.33 -20.98
CA ALA A 673 -14.96 28.14 -19.86
C ALA A 673 -15.21 29.64 -20.11
N LEU A 674 -14.99 30.13 -21.32
CA LEU A 674 -15.30 31.51 -21.72
C LEU A 674 -16.82 31.79 -21.69
N CYS A 675 -17.63 30.83 -22.16
CA CYS A 675 -19.09 30.97 -22.13
C CYS A 675 -19.63 31.16 -20.72
N ILE A 676 -19.11 30.35 -19.74
CA ILE A 676 -19.50 30.42 -18.32
C ILE A 676 -18.89 31.67 -17.66
N GLY A 677 -17.63 32.00 -17.96
CA GLY A 677 -16.95 33.19 -17.43
C GLY A 677 -17.65 34.50 -17.83
N ASN A 678 -18.18 34.60 -19.05
CA ASN A 678 -18.91 35.76 -19.53
C ASN A 678 -20.25 36.00 -18.79
N MET A 679 -20.70 35.03 -17.97
CA MET A 679 -21.89 35.16 -17.13
C MET A 679 -21.56 35.51 -15.68
N ASP A 680 -20.32 35.91 -15.37
CA ASP A 680 -19.81 36.18 -14.03
C ASP A 680 -20.01 34.98 -13.07
N VAL A 681 -19.89 33.75 -13.59
CA VAL A 681 -19.97 32.51 -12.83
C VAL A 681 -18.59 31.92 -12.63
N PRO A 682 -18.02 31.92 -11.40
CA PRO A 682 -16.73 31.33 -11.14
C PRO A 682 -16.73 29.81 -11.35
N ILE A 683 -15.69 29.31 -12.04
CA ILE A 683 -15.45 27.88 -12.22
C ILE A 683 -14.47 27.44 -11.13
N VAL A 684 -14.86 26.45 -10.32
CA VAL A 684 -14.05 25.92 -9.20
C VAL A 684 -13.19 24.75 -9.64
N ALA A 685 -13.77 23.85 -10.42
CA ALA A 685 -13.08 22.65 -10.91
C ALA A 685 -13.63 22.23 -12.27
N VAL A 686 -12.76 21.62 -13.08
CA VAL A 686 -13.11 21.05 -14.39
C VAL A 686 -12.44 19.69 -14.53
N SER A 687 -13.20 18.71 -14.99
CA SER A 687 -12.72 17.39 -15.38
C SER A 687 -13.29 17.05 -16.75
N ALA A 688 -12.44 16.65 -17.69
CA ALA A 688 -12.85 16.29 -19.04
C ALA A 688 -12.35 14.90 -19.40
N LYS A 689 -13.21 14.08 -19.98
CA LYS A 689 -12.89 12.74 -20.48
C LYS A 689 -13.35 12.61 -21.93
N ARG A 690 -12.40 12.31 -22.81
CA ARG A 690 -12.63 12.12 -24.24
C ARG A 690 -13.01 10.68 -24.55
N ASP A 691 -14.02 10.47 -25.37
CA ASP A 691 -14.39 9.19 -25.97
C ASP A 691 -14.03 9.21 -27.48
N GLU A 692 -12.87 8.64 -27.82
CA GLU A 692 -12.37 8.63 -29.20
C GLU A 692 -13.25 7.82 -30.17
N LYS A 693 -14.00 6.82 -29.67
CA LYS A 693 -14.86 6.00 -30.49
C LYS A 693 -16.14 6.77 -30.93
N LYS A 694 -16.68 7.56 -30.01
CA LYS A 694 -17.91 8.34 -30.23
C LYS A 694 -17.64 9.76 -30.73
N LYS A 695 -16.38 10.19 -30.78
CA LYS A 695 -15.96 11.58 -31.04
C LYS A 695 -16.69 12.61 -30.16
N THR A 696 -16.90 12.25 -28.88
CA THR A 696 -17.56 13.10 -27.88
C THR A 696 -16.66 13.29 -26.68
N SER A 697 -16.84 14.40 -25.97
CA SER A 697 -16.20 14.67 -24.68
C SER A 697 -17.26 14.81 -23.59
N SER A 698 -17.05 14.11 -22.46
CA SER A 698 -17.84 14.27 -21.25
C SER A 698 -17.06 15.18 -20.30
N ILE A 699 -17.64 16.33 -19.97
CA ILE A 699 -17.00 17.37 -19.18
C ILE A 699 -17.84 17.61 -17.93
N THR A 700 -17.21 17.46 -16.76
CA THR A 700 -17.81 17.81 -15.46
C THR A 700 -17.20 19.12 -15.00
N MET A 701 -18.03 20.12 -14.75
CA MET A 701 -17.60 21.40 -14.20
C MET A 701 -18.29 21.68 -12.87
N VAL A 702 -17.54 22.13 -11.88
CA VAL A 702 -18.08 22.67 -10.62
C VAL A 702 -18.02 24.19 -10.72
N ILE A 703 -19.18 24.81 -10.64
CA ILE A 703 -19.35 26.27 -10.75
C ILE A 703 -19.94 26.83 -9.47
N GLN A 704 -19.66 28.11 -9.18
CA GLN A 704 -20.25 28.81 -8.03
C GLN A 704 -21.41 29.69 -8.47
N VAL A 705 -22.60 29.42 -7.90
CA VAL A 705 -23.83 30.17 -8.20
C VAL A 705 -24.48 30.70 -6.93
N LYS A 706 -25.21 31.80 -7.05
CA LYS A 706 -25.92 32.44 -5.93
C LYS A 706 -27.37 31.95 -5.81
N SER A 707 -27.96 31.50 -6.90
CA SER A 707 -29.35 31.03 -6.94
C SER A 707 -29.57 30.02 -8.05
N ARG A 708 -30.72 29.34 -7.96
CA ARG A 708 -31.22 28.43 -9.04
C ARG A 708 -31.41 29.18 -10.39
N GLU A 709 -31.88 30.41 -10.34
CA GLU A 709 -32.06 31.22 -11.54
C GLU A 709 -30.76 31.49 -12.31
N GLN A 710 -29.65 31.71 -11.56
CA GLN A 710 -28.32 31.87 -12.16
C GLN A 710 -27.86 30.55 -12.81
N LEU A 711 -28.10 29.43 -12.15
CA LEU A 711 -27.78 28.10 -12.67
C LEU A 711 -28.61 27.82 -13.98
N ASP A 712 -29.91 28.11 -13.96
CA ASP A 712 -30.79 27.91 -15.10
C ASP A 712 -30.39 28.78 -16.31
N ARG A 713 -29.88 30.00 -16.10
CA ARG A 713 -29.28 30.82 -17.16
C ARG A 713 -28.04 30.15 -17.76
N VAL A 714 -27.19 29.52 -16.96
CA VAL A 714 -26.04 28.79 -17.47
C VAL A 714 -26.48 27.62 -18.35
N PHE A 715 -27.46 26.82 -17.90
CA PHE A 715 -28.05 25.76 -18.71
C PHE A 715 -28.64 26.27 -20.03
N THR A 716 -29.39 27.36 -19.98
CA THR A 716 -30.02 27.96 -21.17
C THR A 716 -28.99 28.41 -22.20
N GLN A 717 -27.85 28.99 -21.76
CA GLN A 717 -26.79 29.41 -22.68
C GLN A 717 -25.97 28.25 -23.23
N LEU A 718 -25.72 27.23 -22.43
CA LEU A 718 -25.05 26.02 -22.90
C LEU A 718 -25.90 25.26 -23.92
N HIS A 719 -27.20 25.13 -23.70
CA HIS A 719 -28.13 24.49 -24.67
C HIS A 719 -28.25 25.21 -26.00
N LYS A 720 -27.93 26.49 -26.11
CA LYS A 720 -27.93 27.23 -27.38
C LYS A 720 -26.77 26.88 -28.30
N ARG A 721 -25.77 26.18 -27.80
CA ARG A 721 -24.59 25.81 -28.57
C ARG A 721 -24.85 24.51 -29.37
N SER A 722 -24.51 24.53 -30.63
CA SER A 722 -24.72 23.40 -31.55
C SER A 722 -23.78 22.22 -31.34
N ASP A 723 -22.69 22.45 -30.62
CA ASP A 723 -21.68 21.43 -30.27
C ASP A 723 -22.03 20.66 -28.99
N ILE A 724 -23.04 21.10 -28.23
CA ILE A 724 -23.48 20.41 -27.00
C ILE A 724 -24.62 19.44 -27.34
N ILE A 725 -24.44 18.19 -26.90
CA ILE A 725 -25.42 17.13 -27.06
C ILE A 725 -26.36 17.12 -25.86
N GLU A 726 -25.85 17.22 -24.66
CA GLU A 726 -26.61 17.15 -23.41
C GLU A 726 -25.93 17.93 -22.29
N VAL A 727 -26.74 18.62 -21.48
CA VAL A 727 -26.27 19.26 -20.25
C VAL A 727 -27.23 18.92 -19.12
N TYR A 728 -26.70 18.42 -18.02
CA TYR A 728 -27.51 18.10 -16.85
C TYR A 728 -26.74 18.36 -15.54
N ARG A 729 -27.50 18.48 -14.46
CA ARG A 729 -26.95 18.69 -13.14
C ARG A 729 -26.33 17.39 -12.62
N GLY A 730 -25.02 17.40 -12.30
CA GLY A 730 -24.29 16.25 -11.83
C GLY A 730 -24.27 16.12 -10.30
N SER A 731 -24.04 14.91 -9.81
CA SER A 731 -23.57 14.66 -8.45
C SER A 731 -22.04 14.80 -8.42
N THR A 732 -21.48 15.42 -7.40
CA THR A 732 -20.01 15.54 -7.19
C THR A 732 -19.44 14.27 -6.58
#